data_7054600c3f47712666dcb6da277edf62
#
_entry.id   7054600c3f47712666dcb6da277edf62
#
_cell.length_a   1.000
_cell.length_b   1.000
_cell.length_c   1.000
_cell.angle_alpha   90.00
_cell.angle_beta   90.00
_cell.angle_gamma   90.00
#
_symmetry.space_group_name_H-M   'P 1'
#
loop_
_entity.id
_entity.type
_entity.pdbx_description
1 polymer ?
#
loop_
_entity_poly.entity_id
_entity_poly.type
_entity_poly.pdbx_seq_one_letter_code
_entity_poly.pdbx_strand_id
1 'polypeptide(L)'
;MKKRILTIILGILCTAGMHGQSSDVTSLSQLTTPSPKATMVDRFGYYPTNLYTGLVDITIPIHTIEVKGIKIPIEFKYHASGLKYDDLPMEVGYGWTLMAGGTVSYSARAASAYLTKGEKGEPFIKEVKDIVKNDKTGSLYSDQLQLDYVINGSKSDYTIQGKYRDSEYDVYNFSFPEHSGQYYLLEDNKEFTVPVSTTYLYGSGYTPVARDERGNEYQFGVRDSDGDIARNFTYYLTKVISADKGDTIHFSYQEINWGATDKLVHRPVIEATYSFKDNMQGTTQSSIDGVTGITRKSFNTPILKEISHKGNRVEFQYSSTEIRSLEQIRIYQQGTLVKSVRLAKTDHAYLDAARFYGSDNKEIYSYGFEYNGKRPEGYMSIDYWGYCNGPSASSPHALYVPNFTLPNNRTIPGLNRSLNEAYMQKGMLTKIVYPTKGYTTFTYEPHRGQNGVLYGGLRIKEMNVYNESGNLQEKKWYKYGLNESGNGRAIRTVDPNDYCSQSYLLEAYWAPGFEGAITLLGERTRVEAYHAFPLSDYFQQGSTVVYSCVTEYMGTPAAPEGKTEYRFSDFMDEWYYGTMRGNRTEIPKWSNAWKCGKLVGKTVTDNSGKIVYSLSNTYEEINRRDYLNLRVLSYCNIYGPASGIKEIFSTHTDFSTATEGSLYDYYNYYITSGEYVVKESKEFNDGVYKTVRYKYNELGQIIEETLVNSEGNEQIVRKKYTCDFWKDAMSGSIYDKMYWKNIHSPALEISVYKGEALVGKTTNEYKDWGDFIALQNVKQLNYYEPRIKYQSYDKYGNPTVISKDGEFEEVSYIWGHQGQRVIAEIRGGSFDTLGPVLTDRVTSAVSPSSADMAIIEALRSNPSLEGSRITTYYYDSALNLKQLVMPNGTKTSYEYDSFGRLACVKDQNGKIIESYQYNYKQ
;
A
#
# COMPACT_ATOMS: atom_id res chain seq x y z
N MET A 1 -35.06 16.42 -25.09
CA MET A 1 -34.34 15.39 -24.35
C MET A 1 -33.05 14.95 -25.04
N LYS A 2 -33.00 14.65 -26.34
CA LYS A 2 -31.79 14.18 -27.05
C LYS A 2 -30.55 15.13 -26.98
N LYS A 3 -30.73 16.46 -26.98
CA LYS A 3 -29.60 17.43 -26.90
C LYS A 3 -29.00 17.58 -25.48
N ARG A 4 -29.73 17.26 -24.40
CA ARG A 4 -29.21 17.35 -23.02
C ARG A 4 -28.40 16.10 -22.63
N ILE A 5 -28.70 14.95 -23.22
CA ILE A 5 -27.92 13.70 -22.99
C ILE A 5 -26.54 13.78 -23.66
N LEU A 6 -26.44 14.41 -24.84
CA LEU A 6 -25.16 14.57 -25.52
C LEU A 6 -24.19 15.51 -24.76
N THR A 7 -24.71 16.53 -24.09
CA THR A 7 -23.91 17.48 -23.31
C THR A 7 -23.41 16.85 -21.99
N ILE A 8 -24.18 15.93 -21.39
CA ILE A 8 -23.81 15.20 -20.18
C ILE A 8 -22.75 14.13 -20.50
N ILE A 9 -22.85 13.45 -21.63
CA ILE A 9 -21.86 12.45 -22.05
C ILE A 9 -20.52 13.10 -22.44
N LEU A 10 -20.53 14.28 -23.08
CA LEU A 10 -19.32 15.04 -23.35
C LEU A 10 -18.67 15.59 -22.07
N GLY A 11 -19.46 15.94 -21.06
CA GLY A 11 -18.98 16.37 -19.74
C GLY A 11 -18.31 15.23 -18.95
N ILE A 12 -18.84 14.01 -19.02
CA ILE A 12 -18.31 12.84 -18.29
C ILE A 12 -17.03 12.30 -18.95
N LEU A 13 -16.91 12.36 -20.28
CA LEU A 13 -15.69 11.98 -20.99
C LEU A 13 -14.53 12.96 -20.79
N CYS A 14 -14.83 14.24 -20.52
CA CYS A 14 -13.80 15.23 -20.15
C CYS A 14 -13.32 15.09 -18.69
N THR A 15 -14.12 14.52 -17.77
CA THR A 15 -13.74 14.42 -16.36
C THR A 15 -12.98 13.15 -16.02
N ALA A 16 -13.10 12.07 -16.80
CA ALA A 16 -12.36 10.82 -16.55
C ALA A 16 -10.91 10.81 -17.04
N GLY A 17 -10.47 11.83 -17.79
CA GLY A 17 -9.12 11.92 -18.35
C GLY A 17 -8.23 13.03 -17.80
N MET A 18 -8.70 13.82 -16.85
CA MET A 18 -7.98 15.02 -16.36
C MET A 18 -7.48 14.87 -14.91
N HIS A 19 -6.84 13.77 -14.59
CA HIS A 19 -6.06 13.65 -13.34
C HIS A 19 -4.56 13.85 -13.59
N GLY A 20 -4.20 14.68 -14.59
CA GLY A 20 -2.84 15.17 -14.75
C GLY A 20 -2.86 16.67 -14.59
N GLN A 21 -2.27 17.19 -13.52
CA GLN A 21 -1.90 18.61 -13.30
C GLN A 21 -2.71 19.70 -14.05
N SER A 22 -3.96 19.53 -14.29
CA SER A 22 -4.81 20.65 -14.44
C SER A 22 -5.21 21.04 -13.00
N SER A 23 -4.37 21.84 -12.31
CA SER A 23 -4.97 22.77 -11.40
C SER A 23 -6.03 23.48 -12.21
N ASP A 24 -7.29 23.07 -12.05
CA ASP A 24 -8.44 23.71 -12.68
C ASP A 24 -8.51 25.16 -12.18
N VAL A 25 -7.61 26.01 -12.67
CA VAL A 25 -7.68 27.44 -12.51
C VAL A 25 -8.94 27.99 -13.22
N THR A 26 -9.64 27.14 -13.95
CA THR A 26 -10.85 27.50 -14.71
C THR A 26 -12.15 27.39 -13.95
N SER A 27 -12.17 26.75 -12.77
CA SER A 27 -13.37 26.72 -11.93
C SER A 27 -13.10 27.29 -10.54
N LEU A 28 -13.30 28.56 -10.39
CA LEU A 28 -13.36 29.28 -9.09
C LEU A 28 -14.38 28.70 -8.10
N SER A 29 -15.20 27.74 -8.52
CA SER A 29 -16.08 26.97 -7.65
C SER A 29 -15.35 26.10 -6.62
N GLN A 30 -14.02 25.92 -6.74
CA GLN A 30 -13.21 25.17 -5.76
C GLN A 30 -12.54 26.06 -4.71
N LEU A 31 -12.62 27.38 -4.83
CA LEU A 31 -12.12 28.31 -3.78
C LEU A 31 -13.05 28.44 -2.56
N THR A 32 -14.31 28.09 -2.74
CA THR A 32 -15.25 27.89 -1.64
C THR A 32 -15.16 26.44 -1.18
N THR A 33 -15.10 26.20 0.12
CA THR A 33 -15.36 24.87 0.68
C THR A 33 -16.58 24.28 -0.02
N PRO A 34 -16.50 23.05 -0.53
CA PRO A 34 -17.59 22.46 -1.29
C PRO A 34 -18.91 22.64 -0.53
N SER A 35 -19.97 22.95 -1.25
CA SER A 35 -21.32 23.00 -0.68
C SER A 35 -21.55 21.73 0.16
N PRO A 36 -22.17 21.83 1.35
CA PRO A 36 -22.53 20.67 2.15
C PRO A 36 -23.20 19.54 1.39
N LYS A 37 -23.93 19.86 0.32
CA LYS A 37 -24.56 18.86 -0.58
C LYS A 37 -23.55 18.01 -1.35
N ALA A 38 -22.33 18.49 -1.59
CA ALA A 38 -21.32 17.75 -2.34
C ALA A 38 -20.44 16.85 -1.44
N THR A 39 -20.25 17.26 -0.17
CA THR A 39 -19.40 16.53 0.80
C THR A 39 -20.21 15.65 1.76
N MET A 40 -21.52 15.83 1.85
CA MET A 40 -22.39 15.20 2.84
C MET A 40 -23.03 13.89 2.41
N VAL A 41 -22.62 13.28 1.35
CA VAL A 41 -22.97 11.88 1.13
C VAL A 41 -21.77 11.02 1.49
N ASP A 42 -21.15 11.29 2.62
CA ASP A 42 -20.53 10.23 3.41
C ASP A 42 -21.70 9.31 3.77
N ARG A 43 -21.85 8.27 3.00
CA ARG A 43 -22.85 7.22 3.24
C ARG A 43 -22.41 6.49 4.49
N PHE A 44 -22.76 7.04 5.66
CA PHE A 44 -22.63 6.32 6.91
C PHE A 44 -23.23 4.95 6.73
N GLY A 45 -22.46 3.91 7.05
CA GLY A 45 -22.90 2.54 6.92
C GLY A 45 -22.46 1.80 5.66
N TYR A 46 -21.86 2.49 4.69
CA TYR A 46 -21.30 1.81 3.53
C TYR A 46 -19.83 1.48 3.76
N TYR A 47 -19.53 0.21 4.01
CA TYR A 47 -18.18 -0.31 4.06
C TYR A 47 -17.95 -1.24 2.86
N PRO A 48 -17.02 -0.91 1.96
CA PRO A 48 -16.68 -1.79 0.86
C PRO A 48 -16.10 -3.09 1.40
N THR A 49 -16.43 -4.18 0.74
CA THR A 49 -15.90 -5.51 1.07
C THR A 49 -15.00 -5.96 -0.06
N ASN A 50 -13.80 -6.39 0.26
CA ASN A 50 -12.99 -7.15 -0.68
C ASN A 50 -13.59 -8.55 -0.77
N LEU A 51 -14.50 -8.75 -1.72
CA LEU A 51 -15.27 -9.99 -1.84
C LEU A 51 -14.40 -11.19 -2.21
N TYR A 52 -13.26 -10.96 -2.87
CA TYR A 52 -12.31 -12.03 -3.19
C TYR A 52 -11.68 -12.64 -1.93
N THR A 53 -11.43 -11.84 -0.91
CA THR A 53 -10.89 -12.29 0.39
C THR A 53 -11.95 -12.40 1.49
N GLY A 54 -13.12 -11.82 1.30
CA GLY A 54 -14.18 -11.74 2.31
C GLY A 54 -13.92 -10.72 3.42
N LEU A 55 -12.91 -9.86 3.28
CA LEU A 55 -12.56 -8.84 4.26
C LEU A 55 -13.32 -7.55 4.02
N VAL A 56 -13.96 -7.03 5.07
CA VAL A 56 -14.61 -5.73 5.04
C VAL A 56 -13.57 -4.63 5.27
N ASP A 57 -13.61 -3.57 4.45
CA ASP A 57 -12.75 -2.40 4.58
C ASP A 57 -13.42 -1.35 5.47
N ILE A 58 -12.97 -1.26 6.71
CA ILE A 58 -13.47 -0.32 7.70
C ILE A 58 -12.46 0.81 7.87
N THR A 59 -12.82 1.98 7.37
CA THR A 59 -11.97 3.17 7.40
C THR A 59 -12.72 4.33 8.04
N ILE A 60 -12.10 4.99 9.01
CA ILE A 60 -12.60 6.20 9.68
C ILE A 60 -11.72 7.38 9.25
N PRO A 61 -12.21 8.28 8.40
CA PRO A 61 -11.42 9.42 7.93
C PRO A 61 -11.29 10.47 9.05
N ILE A 62 -10.07 10.96 9.25
CA ILE A 62 -9.73 11.97 10.24
C ILE A 62 -9.47 13.32 9.57
N HIS A 63 -8.54 13.33 8.61
CA HIS A 63 -8.15 14.52 7.87
C HIS A 63 -7.40 14.13 6.60
N THR A 64 -7.41 14.98 5.59
CA THR A 64 -6.57 14.82 4.40
C THR A 64 -5.76 16.09 4.19
N ILE A 65 -4.45 15.97 4.08
CA ILE A 65 -3.58 17.04 3.63
C ILE A 65 -3.54 16.95 2.10
N GLU A 66 -3.98 18.01 1.43
CA GLU A 66 -3.97 18.09 -0.03
C GLU A 66 -3.11 19.26 -0.48
N VAL A 67 -2.10 18.94 -1.31
CA VAL A 67 -1.12 19.91 -1.83
C VAL A 67 -0.87 19.57 -3.29
N LYS A 68 -1.29 20.41 -4.22
CA LYS A 68 -1.06 20.25 -5.67
C LYS A 68 -1.40 18.85 -6.22
N GLY A 69 -2.51 18.29 -5.76
CA GLY A 69 -2.96 16.97 -6.17
C GLY A 69 -2.29 15.80 -5.43
N ILE A 70 -1.29 16.06 -4.60
CA ILE A 70 -0.77 15.09 -3.64
C ILE A 70 -1.74 15.02 -2.47
N LYS A 71 -2.25 13.81 -2.17
CA LYS A 71 -3.18 13.59 -1.07
C LYS A 71 -2.54 12.70 -0.02
N ILE A 72 -2.44 13.20 1.20
CA ILE A 72 -1.98 12.44 2.37
C ILE A 72 -3.20 12.22 3.27
N PRO A 73 -3.88 11.07 3.17
CA PRO A 73 -4.97 10.73 4.06
C PRO A 73 -4.44 10.45 5.46
N ILE A 74 -5.15 10.94 6.47
CA ILE A 74 -4.97 10.60 7.87
C ILE A 74 -6.26 9.92 8.28
N GLU A 75 -6.18 8.61 8.52
CA GLU A 75 -7.36 7.77 8.76
C GLU A 75 -7.04 6.61 9.68
N PHE A 76 -8.06 6.08 10.36
CA PHE A 76 -7.96 4.82 11.09
C PHE A 76 -8.56 3.70 10.25
N LYS A 77 -7.78 2.66 10.03
CA LYS A 77 -8.17 1.49 9.26
C LYS A 77 -8.22 0.25 10.14
N TYR A 78 -9.35 -0.48 10.12
CA TYR A 78 -9.53 -1.71 10.88
C TYR A 78 -9.34 -2.95 10.01
N HIS A 79 -8.52 -3.89 10.47
CA HIS A 79 -8.30 -5.17 9.82
C HIS A 79 -9.23 -6.25 10.40
N ALA A 80 -10.20 -6.71 9.61
CA ALA A 80 -11.31 -7.53 10.07
C ALA A 80 -11.09 -9.06 9.92
N SER A 81 -9.84 -9.54 9.79
CA SER A 81 -9.56 -10.99 9.61
C SER A 81 -9.47 -11.79 10.91
N GLY A 82 -9.57 -11.17 12.07
CA GLY A 82 -9.30 -11.77 13.37
C GLY A 82 -8.03 -11.23 14.00
N LEU A 83 -7.92 -11.35 15.34
CA LEU A 83 -6.72 -10.97 16.07
C LEU A 83 -5.80 -12.16 16.23
N LYS A 84 -4.53 -11.97 15.85
CA LYS A 84 -3.47 -12.96 16.01
C LYS A 84 -2.79 -12.81 17.38
N TYR A 85 -2.05 -13.84 17.76
CA TYR A 85 -1.32 -13.84 19.03
C TYR A 85 -0.31 -12.70 19.16
N ASP A 86 0.43 -12.46 18.10
CA ASP A 86 1.49 -11.45 18.03
C ASP A 86 0.99 -10.03 17.71
N ASP A 87 -0.33 -9.86 17.46
CA ASP A 87 -0.90 -8.54 17.29
C ASP A 87 -0.76 -7.73 18.58
N LEU A 88 -0.17 -6.56 18.44
CA LEU A 88 -0.07 -5.56 19.52
C LEU A 88 -1.18 -4.51 19.33
N PRO A 89 -1.64 -3.90 20.43
CA PRO A 89 -2.49 -2.73 20.31
C PRO A 89 -1.62 -1.59 19.77
N MET A 90 -1.66 -1.41 18.42
CA MET A 90 -0.92 -0.34 17.77
C MET A 90 -1.38 1.03 18.31
N GLU A 91 -0.98 2.12 17.69
CA GLU A 91 -1.25 3.49 18.18
C GLU A 91 -2.73 3.73 18.48
N VAL A 92 -3.63 3.11 17.73
CA VAL A 92 -5.09 3.30 17.82
C VAL A 92 -5.76 2.23 18.68
N GLY A 93 -5.30 0.99 18.63
CA GLY A 93 -5.84 -0.16 19.36
C GLY A 93 -5.75 -1.46 18.55
N TYR A 94 -6.19 -2.58 19.14
CA TYR A 94 -6.18 -3.90 18.50
C TYR A 94 -6.97 -3.89 17.18
N GLY A 95 -6.34 -4.38 16.12
CA GLY A 95 -6.89 -4.44 14.77
C GLY A 95 -6.93 -3.11 14.05
N TRP A 96 -6.68 -1.99 14.72
CA TRP A 96 -6.64 -0.66 14.12
C TRP A 96 -5.22 -0.23 13.75
N THR A 97 -5.08 0.45 12.63
CA THR A 97 -3.83 1.06 12.16
C THR A 97 -4.06 2.53 11.86
N LEU A 98 -3.14 3.39 12.30
CA LEU A 98 -3.08 4.79 11.87
C LEU A 98 -2.43 4.84 10.47
N MET A 99 -3.23 5.21 9.47
CA MET A 99 -2.73 5.49 8.12
C MET A 99 -2.46 6.99 8.01
N ALA A 100 -1.20 7.39 8.02
CA ALA A 100 -0.81 8.80 8.00
C ALA A 100 0.63 9.00 7.48
N GLY A 101 0.97 8.36 6.39
CA GLY A 101 2.34 8.47 5.85
C GLY A 101 2.67 7.33 4.90
N GLY A 102 3.86 6.77 5.03
CA GLY A 102 4.29 5.67 4.19
C GLY A 102 5.53 4.98 4.76
N THR A 103 5.78 3.77 4.30
CA THR A 103 6.91 2.94 4.73
C THR A 103 7.56 2.21 3.56
N VAL A 104 8.83 1.90 3.71
CA VAL A 104 9.56 0.92 2.91
C VAL A 104 10.20 -0.07 3.87
N SER A 105 9.69 -1.30 3.89
CA SER A 105 10.23 -2.37 4.73
C SER A 105 11.18 -3.25 3.94
N TYR A 106 12.35 -3.50 4.49
CA TYR A 106 13.35 -4.41 3.96
C TYR A 106 13.27 -5.76 4.67
N SER A 107 13.36 -6.83 3.91
CA SER A 107 13.45 -8.19 4.42
C SER A 107 14.52 -8.96 3.66
N ALA A 108 15.58 -9.33 4.38
CA ALA A 108 16.66 -10.13 3.81
C ALA A 108 16.18 -11.54 3.50
N ARG A 109 16.56 -12.03 2.33
CA ARG A 109 16.43 -13.43 1.91
C ARG A 109 17.83 -14.06 1.91
N ALA A 110 17.95 -15.30 2.38
CA ALA A 110 19.21 -16.01 2.53
C ALA A 110 20.27 -15.21 3.32
N ALA A 111 21.25 -14.58 2.68
CA ALA A 111 22.18 -13.63 3.29
C ALA A 111 21.67 -12.21 3.12
N SER A 112 22.03 -11.30 4.04
CA SER A 112 21.63 -9.89 3.90
C SER A 112 22.53 -9.18 2.89
N ALA A 113 21.95 -8.48 1.93
CA ALA A 113 22.67 -7.61 0.99
C ALA A 113 23.50 -6.53 1.71
N TYR A 114 23.12 -6.17 2.92
CA TYR A 114 23.89 -5.28 3.80
C TYR A 114 25.25 -5.84 4.21
N LEU A 115 25.34 -7.17 4.32
CA LEU A 115 26.57 -7.87 4.69
C LEU A 115 27.44 -8.22 3.48
N THR A 116 26.86 -8.26 2.27
CA THR A 116 27.54 -8.65 1.03
C THR A 116 28.27 -7.51 0.30
N LYS A 117 28.10 -6.26 0.71
CA LYS A 117 28.77 -5.08 0.14
C LYS A 117 30.25 -4.92 0.59
N GLY A 118 30.99 -6.02 0.72
CA GLY A 118 32.45 -6.01 0.85
C GLY A 118 33.11 -5.94 -0.52
N GLU A 119 33.74 -4.83 -0.79
CA GLU A 119 34.80 -4.50 -1.79
C GLU A 119 34.58 -4.73 -3.30
N LYS A 120 33.64 -5.52 -3.78
CA LYS A 120 33.32 -5.63 -5.23
C LYS A 120 31.87 -5.97 -5.53
N GLY A 121 30.92 -5.35 -4.91
CA GLY A 121 29.55 -5.06 -5.33
C GLY A 121 28.77 -5.97 -6.30
N GLU A 122 29.23 -7.14 -6.68
CA GLU A 122 28.47 -8.04 -7.54
C GLU A 122 27.79 -9.14 -6.73
N PRO A 123 26.47 -9.29 -6.80
CA PRO A 123 25.78 -10.38 -6.14
C PRO A 123 26.21 -11.73 -6.71
N PHE A 124 26.48 -12.70 -5.86
CA PHE A 124 26.79 -14.10 -6.21
C PHE A 124 25.74 -14.76 -7.12
N ILE A 125 24.52 -14.26 -7.07
CA ILE A 125 23.40 -14.66 -7.93
C ILE A 125 23.75 -14.68 -9.43
N LYS A 126 24.63 -13.79 -9.91
CA LYS A 126 25.05 -13.76 -11.33
C LYS A 126 25.91 -14.98 -11.67
N GLU A 127 26.90 -15.26 -10.84
CA GLU A 127 27.79 -16.43 -11.04
C GLU A 127 26.99 -17.73 -10.96
N VAL A 128 26.07 -17.83 -9.98
CA VAL A 128 25.20 -19.00 -9.82
C VAL A 128 24.23 -19.14 -10.99
N LYS A 129 23.66 -18.07 -11.52
CA LYS A 129 22.80 -18.10 -12.70
C LYS A 129 23.51 -18.65 -13.93
N ASP A 130 24.74 -18.25 -14.14
CA ASP A 130 25.53 -18.71 -15.29
C ASP A 130 25.86 -20.20 -15.17
N ILE A 131 26.10 -20.67 -13.95
CA ILE A 131 26.34 -22.08 -13.68
C ILE A 131 25.06 -22.90 -13.82
N VAL A 132 23.96 -22.45 -13.26
CA VAL A 132 22.66 -23.13 -13.36
C VAL A 132 22.16 -23.18 -14.80
N LYS A 133 22.39 -22.16 -15.63
CA LYS A 133 22.07 -22.20 -17.08
C LYS A 133 22.87 -23.24 -17.83
N ASN A 134 24.06 -23.53 -17.38
CA ASN A 134 24.97 -24.49 -18.02
C ASN A 134 24.80 -25.91 -17.46
N ASP A 135 24.19 -26.05 -16.27
CA ASP A 135 23.93 -27.37 -15.68
C ASP A 135 22.64 -27.96 -16.23
N LYS A 136 22.78 -28.89 -17.14
CA LYS A 136 21.66 -29.63 -17.75
C LYS A 136 21.09 -30.75 -16.85
N THR A 137 21.72 -31.05 -15.74
CA THR A 137 21.35 -32.16 -14.85
C THR A 137 20.45 -31.71 -13.70
N GLY A 138 20.36 -30.41 -13.44
CA GLY A 138 19.55 -29.84 -12.34
C GLY A 138 20.12 -30.11 -10.95
N SER A 139 21.36 -30.56 -10.86
CA SER A 139 22.08 -30.75 -9.60
C SER A 139 23.42 -30.02 -9.65
N LEU A 140 23.69 -29.20 -8.62
CA LEU A 140 24.97 -28.53 -8.44
C LEU A 140 26.07 -29.54 -8.07
N TYR A 141 26.40 -30.46 -8.98
CA TYR A 141 27.41 -31.51 -8.74
C TYR A 141 28.85 -31.11 -9.12
N SER A 142 29.10 -29.86 -9.50
CA SER A 142 30.48 -29.48 -9.60
C SER A 142 31.07 -29.31 -8.21
N ASP A 143 32.00 -30.14 -7.82
CA ASP A 143 32.71 -30.09 -6.55
C ASP A 143 33.22 -28.70 -6.20
N GLN A 144 33.56 -27.92 -7.22
CA GLN A 144 34.07 -26.55 -7.07
C GLN A 144 33.00 -25.57 -6.62
N LEU A 145 31.78 -25.71 -7.09
CA LEU A 145 30.69 -24.82 -6.73
C LEU A 145 30.15 -25.13 -5.34
N GLN A 146 30.04 -26.41 -5.02
CA GLN A 146 29.67 -26.85 -3.67
C GLN A 146 30.73 -26.37 -2.67
N LEU A 147 32.01 -26.52 -3.00
CA LEU A 147 33.11 -26.09 -2.17
C LEU A 147 33.11 -24.56 -1.99
N ASP A 148 32.93 -23.79 -3.04
CA ASP A 148 32.87 -22.33 -3.00
C ASP A 148 31.67 -21.84 -2.21
N TYR A 149 30.52 -22.47 -2.33
CA TYR A 149 29.33 -22.13 -1.56
C TYR A 149 29.48 -22.47 -0.06
N VAL A 150 30.04 -23.68 0.24
CA VAL A 150 30.31 -24.10 1.62
C VAL A 150 31.32 -23.18 2.31
N ILE A 151 32.40 -22.88 1.63
CA ILE A 151 33.49 -22.08 2.20
C ILE A 151 33.09 -20.61 2.37
N ASN A 152 32.31 -20.08 1.43
CA ASN A 152 32.05 -18.64 1.33
C ASN A 152 30.59 -18.25 1.64
N GLY A 153 29.64 -19.19 1.69
CA GLY A 153 28.21 -18.86 1.71
C GLY A 153 27.41 -19.33 2.91
N SER A 154 27.86 -20.34 3.67
CA SER A 154 26.96 -21.00 4.61
C SER A 154 27.04 -20.56 6.07
N LYS A 155 27.94 -19.66 6.46
CA LYS A 155 28.09 -19.28 7.87
C LYS A 155 28.21 -17.81 8.16
N SER A 156 27.47 -17.43 9.18
CA SER A 156 27.68 -16.26 10.06
C SER A 156 29.03 -16.26 10.79
N ASP A 157 30.00 -17.03 10.37
CA ASP A 157 31.30 -17.09 11.02
C ASP A 157 32.23 -16.05 10.40
N TYR A 158 32.41 -14.97 11.15
CA TYR A 158 33.20 -13.80 10.83
C TYR A 158 34.69 -14.07 10.54
N THR A 159 35.13 -15.32 10.60
CA THR A 159 36.55 -15.70 10.55
C THR A 159 37.03 -16.18 9.19
N ILE A 160 36.17 -16.48 8.23
CA ILE A 160 36.56 -16.95 6.92
C ILE A 160 36.39 -15.84 5.89
N GLN A 161 37.42 -14.99 5.76
CA GLN A 161 37.67 -14.05 4.65
C GLN A 161 36.54 -13.17 4.15
N GLY A 162 35.57 -12.76 4.98
CA GLY A 162 34.74 -11.58 4.73
C GLY A 162 33.90 -11.55 3.45
N LYS A 163 33.67 -12.67 2.77
CA LYS A 163 32.86 -12.73 1.55
C LYS A 163 31.62 -13.58 1.80
N TYR A 164 30.52 -12.92 2.15
CA TYR A 164 29.20 -13.54 2.16
C TYR A 164 28.68 -13.64 0.73
N ARG A 165 28.11 -14.77 0.37
CA ARG A 165 27.47 -14.98 -0.92
C ARG A 165 25.96 -15.06 -0.72
N ASP A 166 25.23 -14.32 -1.52
CA ASP A 166 23.77 -14.24 -1.48
C ASP A 166 23.19 -14.94 -2.69
N SER A 167 22.25 -15.87 -2.47
CA SER A 167 21.61 -16.65 -3.53
C SER A 167 20.20 -16.20 -3.84
N GLU A 168 19.61 -15.34 -3.01
CA GLU A 168 18.25 -14.85 -3.18
C GLU A 168 18.23 -13.31 -3.15
N TYR A 169 17.40 -12.71 -4.02
CA TYR A 169 17.18 -11.26 -3.96
C TYR A 169 16.39 -10.89 -2.71
N ASP A 170 16.84 -9.85 -2.04
CA ASP A 170 16.15 -9.26 -0.91
C ASP A 170 14.86 -8.57 -1.33
N VAL A 171 13.86 -8.57 -0.45
CA VAL A 171 12.53 -8.02 -0.72
C VAL A 171 12.37 -6.69 -0.02
N TYR A 172 11.97 -5.69 -0.79
CA TYR A 172 11.51 -4.41 -0.26
C TYR A 172 10.00 -4.30 -0.48
N ASN A 173 9.24 -4.08 0.59
CA ASN A 173 7.81 -3.79 0.50
C ASN A 173 7.62 -2.29 0.69
N PHE A 174 6.98 -1.63 -0.26
CA PHE A 174 6.66 -0.22 -0.15
C PHE A 174 5.16 0.01 -0.03
N SER A 175 4.80 1.00 0.79
CA SER A 175 3.44 1.49 0.92
C SER A 175 3.49 2.97 1.27
N PHE A 176 2.97 3.82 0.39
CA PHE A 176 2.81 5.25 0.58
C PHE A 176 1.57 5.72 -0.20
N PRO A 177 1.07 6.94 -0.01
CA PRO A 177 -0.20 7.34 -0.57
C PRO A 177 -0.38 6.98 -2.04
N GLU A 178 -1.47 6.28 -2.36
CA GLU A 178 -1.86 5.76 -3.69
C GLU A 178 -0.95 4.66 -4.27
N HIS A 179 0.18 4.30 -3.63
CA HIS A 179 1.17 3.36 -4.15
C HIS A 179 1.51 2.27 -3.15
N SER A 180 1.56 1.02 -3.62
CA SER A 180 2.02 -0.12 -2.81
C SER A 180 2.52 -1.25 -3.71
N GLY A 181 3.43 -2.05 -3.18
CA GLY A 181 3.97 -3.20 -3.90
C GLY A 181 5.26 -3.71 -3.28
N GLN A 182 5.93 -4.56 -4.03
CA GLN A 182 7.26 -5.05 -3.71
C GLN A 182 8.24 -4.58 -4.77
N TYR A 183 9.48 -4.37 -4.38
CA TYR A 183 10.55 -4.22 -5.34
C TYR A 183 11.78 -5.02 -4.91
N TYR A 184 12.59 -5.35 -5.89
CA TYR A 184 13.84 -6.07 -5.77
C TYR A 184 14.91 -5.26 -6.47
N LEU A 185 16.10 -5.21 -5.89
CA LEU A 185 17.27 -4.66 -6.54
C LEU A 185 18.01 -5.79 -7.25
N LEU A 186 17.96 -5.77 -8.58
CA LEU A 186 18.62 -6.74 -9.43
C LEU A 186 20.10 -6.42 -9.62
N GLU A 187 20.78 -7.27 -10.35
CA GLU A 187 22.12 -7.01 -10.89
C GLU A 187 22.13 -5.65 -11.62
N ASP A 188 23.20 -4.92 -11.53
CA ASP A 188 23.36 -3.55 -12.08
C ASP A 188 22.47 -2.48 -11.41
N ASN A 189 21.97 -2.72 -10.18
CA ASN A 189 21.02 -1.84 -9.46
C ASN A 189 19.75 -1.52 -10.24
N LYS A 190 19.35 -2.39 -11.16
CA LYS A 190 18.06 -2.28 -11.83
C LYS A 190 16.95 -2.67 -10.87
N GLU A 191 15.91 -1.89 -10.89
CA GLU A 191 14.72 -2.14 -10.08
C GLU A 191 13.74 -3.05 -10.81
N PHE A 192 13.11 -3.90 -10.02
CA PHE A 192 12.06 -4.80 -10.47
C PHE A 192 10.90 -4.76 -9.47
N THR A 193 9.75 -4.30 -9.91
CA THR A 193 8.56 -4.17 -9.06
C THR A 193 7.57 -5.31 -9.28
N VAL A 194 6.86 -5.70 -8.20
CA VAL A 194 5.79 -6.70 -8.22
C VAL A 194 4.56 -6.12 -7.50
N PRO A 195 3.41 -5.93 -8.19
CA PRO A 195 3.25 -5.98 -9.65
C PRO A 195 4.10 -4.93 -10.37
N VAL A 196 4.12 -4.97 -11.72
CA VAL A 196 4.76 -3.90 -12.50
C VAL A 196 4.15 -2.56 -12.10
N SER A 197 5.00 -1.57 -11.88
CA SER A 197 4.60 -0.23 -11.44
C SER A 197 5.38 0.82 -12.21
N THR A 198 4.74 1.96 -12.46
CA THR A 198 5.39 3.17 -12.97
C THR A 198 6.13 3.95 -11.89
N THR A 199 6.00 3.53 -10.63
CA THR A 199 6.77 4.10 -9.52
C THR A 199 8.24 3.76 -9.69
N TYR A 200 9.09 4.78 -9.75
CA TYR A 200 10.54 4.63 -9.81
C TYR A 200 11.13 4.68 -8.39
N LEU A 201 11.80 3.61 -7.99
CA LEU A 201 12.41 3.47 -6.67
C LEU A 201 13.93 3.52 -6.82
N TYR A 202 14.61 4.34 -6.04
CA TYR A 202 16.06 4.47 -6.11
C TYR A 202 16.63 4.84 -4.73
N GLY A 203 17.93 4.84 -4.62
CA GLY A 203 18.64 5.12 -3.38
C GLY A 203 19.52 3.96 -2.95
N SER A 204 20.72 4.27 -2.49
CA SER A 204 21.58 3.26 -1.87
C SER A 204 20.96 2.86 -0.53
N GLY A 205 20.95 1.60 -0.18
CA GLY A 205 20.37 0.93 1.01
C GLY A 205 20.22 1.68 2.35
N TYR A 206 20.56 2.98 2.42
CA TYR A 206 20.45 3.78 3.63
C TYR A 206 19.29 4.77 3.63
N THR A 207 18.74 5.15 2.46
CA THR A 207 17.63 6.10 2.35
C THR A 207 16.88 5.86 1.05
N PRO A 208 15.85 5.00 1.04
CA PRO A 208 15.02 4.80 -0.13
C PRO A 208 14.33 6.10 -0.56
N VAL A 209 14.23 6.30 -1.86
CA VAL A 209 13.48 7.38 -2.47
C VAL A 209 12.57 6.79 -3.54
N ALA A 210 11.30 7.20 -3.57
CA ALA A 210 10.37 6.83 -4.61
C ALA A 210 9.96 8.07 -5.42
N ARG A 211 9.70 7.89 -6.72
CA ARG A 211 9.01 8.88 -7.56
C ARG A 211 7.77 8.26 -8.16
N ASP A 212 6.65 8.95 -8.03
CA ASP A 212 5.41 8.56 -8.69
C ASP A 212 5.43 8.93 -10.19
N GLU A 213 4.43 8.49 -10.93
CA GLU A 213 4.28 8.75 -12.37
C GLU A 213 3.95 10.20 -12.71
N ARG A 214 3.75 11.06 -11.71
CA ARG A 214 3.57 12.51 -11.84
C ARG A 214 4.88 13.26 -11.63
N GLY A 215 5.93 12.57 -11.15
CA GLY A 215 7.24 13.13 -10.83
C GLY A 215 7.36 13.63 -9.38
N ASN A 216 6.37 13.40 -8.51
CA ASN A 216 6.47 13.70 -7.10
C ASN A 216 7.46 12.75 -6.41
N GLU A 217 8.23 13.27 -5.47
CA GLU A 217 9.29 12.52 -4.80
C GLU A 217 8.95 12.24 -3.34
N TYR A 218 9.12 10.99 -2.90
CA TYR A 218 8.87 10.48 -1.55
C TYR A 218 10.19 10.01 -0.95
N GLN A 219 10.65 10.65 0.14
CA GLN A 219 11.91 10.35 0.80
C GLN A 219 11.68 9.65 2.14
N PHE A 220 12.35 8.51 2.34
CA PHE A 220 12.24 7.70 3.55
C PHE A 220 13.56 7.77 4.31
N GLY A 221 13.59 8.46 5.45
CA GLY A 221 14.84 8.82 6.13
C GLY A 221 14.97 8.36 7.58
N VAL A 222 13.87 8.01 8.25
CA VAL A 222 13.88 7.49 9.63
C VAL A 222 13.68 5.99 9.58
N ARG A 223 14.44 5.25 10.37
CA ARG A 223 14.44 3.78 10.38
C ARG A 223 14.20 3.26 11.79
N ASP A 224 13.42 2.19 11.92
CA ASP A 224 13.37 1.41 13.14
C ASP A 224 14.70 0.65 13.38
N SER A 225 14.92 0.23 14.62
CA SER A 225 16.04 -0.60 15.00
C SER A 225 15.56 -1.74 15.92
N ASP A 226 15.54 -2.95 15.41
CA ASP A 226 15.10 -4.13 16.17
C ASP A 226 16.22 -4.99 16.76
N GLY A 227 17.44 -4.49 16.81
CA GLY A 227 18.60 -5.21 17.30
C GLY A 227 19.15 -6.29 16.35
N ASP A 228 18.41 -6.69 15.31
CA ASP A 228 18.90 -7.49 14.17
C ASP A 228 18.94 -6.63 12.91
N ILE A 229 19.72 -5.58 12.99
CA ILE A 229 19.79 -4.47 12.05
C ILE A 229 20.08 -4.92 10.60
N ALA A 230 20.58 -6.14 10.44
CA ALA A 230 21.06 -6.62 9.16
C ALA A 230 19.98 -7.36 8.34
N ARG A 231 18.85 -7.77 8.95
CA ARG A 231 17.90 -8.67 8.29
C ARG A 231 16.53 -8.10 8.01
N ASN A 232 15.96 -7.33 8.96
CA ASN A 232 14.64 -6.74 8.80
C ASN A 232 14.62 -5.34 9.40
N PHE A 233 14.14 -4.37 8.65
CA PHE A 233 13.95 -3.01 9.13
C PHE A 233 12.95 -2.26 8.25
N THR A 234 12.41 -1.16 8.78
CA THR A 234 11.44 -0.33 8.10
C THR A 234 11.91 1.11 8.07
N TYR A 235 11.91 1.71 6.89
CA TYR A 235 12.07 3.15 6.70
C TYR A 235 10.71 3.83 6.67
N TYR A 236 10.63 4.98 7.32
CA TYR A 236 9.43 5.81 7.41
C TYR A 236 9.55 7.04 6.53
N LEU A 237 8.44 7.44 5.92
CA LEU A 237 8.35 8.61 5.05
C LEU A 237 8.66 9.89 5.82
N THR A 238 9.65 10.66 5.37
CA THR A 238 10.08 11.92 6.01
C THR A 238 9.73 13.16 5.22
N LYS A 239 9.64 13.03 3.88
CA LYS A 239 9.31 14.16 3.02
C LYS A 239 8.52 13.69 1.79
N VAL A 240 7.60 14.54 1.33
CA VAL A 240 7.01 14.46 0.00
C VAL A 240 7.24 15.79 -0.69
N ILE A 241 7.88 15.75 -1.86
CA ILE A 241 8.24 16.93 -2.64
C ILE A 241 7.43 16.90 -3.93
N SER A 242 6.69 17.97 -4.23
CA SER A 242 5.94 18.09 -5.48
C SER A 242 6.86 18.11 -6.71
N ALA A 243 6.37 17.64 -7.85
CA ALA A 243 7.12 17.57 -9.11
C ALA A 243 7.67 18.94 -9.55
N ASP A 244 6.97 20.02 -9.21
CA ASP A 244 7.38 21.40 -9.45
C ASP A 244 8.31 21.97 -8.38
N LYS A 245 8.67 21.19 -7.36
CA LYS A 245 9.52 21.55 -6.21
C LYS A 245 9.03 22.76 -5.39
N GLY A 246 7.85 23.29 -5.68
CA GLY A 246 7.27 24.43 -5.00
C GLY A 246 6.70 24.09 -3.62
N ASP A 247 6.46 22.83 -3.34
CA ASP A 247 5.84 22.33 -2.11
C ASP A 247 6.56 21.12 -1.55
N THR A 248 6.74 21.14 -0.21
CA THR A 248 7.29 20.01 0.53
C THR A 248 6.45 19.75 1.77
N ILE A 249 5.97 18.53 1.92
CA ILE A 249 5.31 18.03 3.12
C ILE A 249 6.37 17.33 3.96
N HIS A 250 6.49 17.67 5.23
CA HIS A 250 7.46 17.11 6.16
C HIS A 250 6.77 16.21 7.17
N PHE A 251 7.42 15.08 7.49
CA PHE A 251 7.00 14.16 8.54
C PHE A 251 8.09 14.09 9.60
N SER A 252 7.75 14.34 10.85
CA SER A 252 8.66 14.22 11.98
C SER A 252 8.22 13.11 12.91
N TYR A 253 9.19 12.40 13.46
CA TYR A 253 9.00 11.24 14.33
C TYR A 253 9.67 11.48 15.67
N GLN A 254 9.14 10.84 16.70
CA GLN A 254 9.88 10.66 17.94
C GLN A 254 10.26 9.19 18.08
N GLU A 255 11.47 8.92 18.51
CA GLU A 255 11.92 7.57 18.83
C GLU A 255 11.38 7.18 20.19
N ILE A 256 10.79 6.00 20.26
CA ILE A 256 10.40 5.35 21.51
C ILE A 256 11.32 4.17 21.72
N ASN A 257 12.02 4.18 22.84
CA ASN A 257 12.71 3.00 23.33
C ASN A 257 11.72 2.14 24.12
N TRP A 258 11.35 1.00 23.56
CA TRP A 258 10.38 0.07 24.15
C TRP A 258 10.92 -0.64 25.39
N GLY A 259 12.06 -0.30 25.95
CA GLY A 259 12.63 -1.11 26.97
C GLY A 259 12.67 -2.59 26.56
N ALA A 260 13.13 -3.46 27.39
CA ALA A 260 13.10 -4.89 27.07
C ALA A 260 11.66 -5.41 27.07
N THR A 261 10.99 -5.46 25.91
CA THR A 261 9.74 -6.20 25.77
C THR A 261 10.05 -7.68 25.78
N ASP A 262 9.31 -8.42 26.57
CA ASP A 262 9.38 -9.88 26.58
C ASP A 262 8.78 -10.42 25.28
N LYS A 263 9.56 -10.38 24.19
CA LYS A 263 9.18 -11.08 22.97
C LYS A 263 9.40 -12.56 23.22
N LEU A 264 8.34 -13.35 23.16
CA LEU A 264 8.46 -14.79 23.16
C LEU A 264 9.24 -15.23 21.93
N VAL A 265 10.52 -15.52 22.11
CA VAL A 265 11.31 -16.16 21.07
C VAL A 265 11.15 -17.66 21.28
N HIS A 266 10.40 -18.27 20.36
CA HIS A 266 10.32 -19.72 20.34
C HIS A 266 11.67 -20.27 19.93
N ARG A 267 12.32 -20.97 20.87
CA ARG A 267 13.44 -21.80 20.48
C ARG A 267 12.91 -23.09 19.88
N PRO A 268 13.51 -23.58 18.80
CA PRO A 268 13.16 -24.85 18.23
C PRO A 268 13.35 -25.96 19.27
N VAL A 269 12.46 -26.93 19.28
CA VAL A 269 12.70 -28.18 19.98
C VAL A 269 13.76 -28.92 19.18
N ILE A 270 14.94 -29.13 19.77
CA ILE A 270 16.04 -29.81 19.10
C ILE A 270 16.17 -31.20 19.69
N GLU A 271 15.99 -32.23 18.90
CA GLU A 271 16.42 -33.59 19.25
C GLU A 271 17.62 -33.92 18.36
N ALA A 272 18.76 -34.20 18.98
CA ALA A 272 19.97 -34.59 18.29
C ALA A 272 20.28 -36.06 18.60
N THR A 273 20.34 -36.88 17.56
CA THR A 273 20.85 -38.26 17.68
C THR A 273 22.23 -38.28 17.06
N TYR A 274 23.21 -38.70 17.84
CA TYR A 274 24.60 -38.85 17.39
C TYR A 274 24.86 -40.32 17.04
N SER A 275 25.35 -40.61 15.86
CA SER A 275 25.94 -41.87 15.51
C SER A 275 27.41 -41.65 15.15
N PHE A 276 28.31 -42.36 15.81
CA PHE A 276 29.74 -42.32 15.47
C PHE A 276 30.10 -43.51 14.59
N LYS A 277 30.80 -43.26 13.46
CA LYS A 277 31.43 -44.31 12.65
C LYS A 277 32.77 -44.60 13.31
N ASP A 278 33.03 -45.87 13.61
CA ASP A 278 34.21 -46.46 14.26
C ASP A 278 34.27 -46.42 15.79
N ASN A 279 33.89 -47.54 16.39
CA ASN A 279 34.20 -48.08 17.72
C ASN A 279 34.10 -47.17 18.98
N MET A 280 33.56 -45.98 18.85
CA MET A 280 33.10 -45.24 20.05
C MET A 280 31.64 -45.59 20.28
N GLN A 281 31.32 -46.04 21.49
CA GLN A 281 29.95 -46.27 21.90
C GLN A 281 29.11 -45.01 21.66
N GLY A 282 28.15 -45.14 20.72
CA GLY A 282 27.24 -44.08 20.41
C GLY A 282 26.43 -43.68 21.67
N THR A 283 26.66 -42.49 22.18
CA THR A 283 25.76 -41.90 23.16
C THR A 283 24.65 -41.18 22.39
N THR A 284 23.46 -41.76 22.42
CA THR A 284 22.24 -41.07 21.99
C THR A 284 21.92 -40.05 23.07
N GLN A 285 22.24 -38.81 22.85
CA GLN A 285 21.82 -37.73 23.72
C GLN A 285 20.59 -37.07 23.11
N SER A 286 19.43 -37.47 23.56
CA SER A 286 18.17 -36.77 23.21
C SER A 286 17.94 -35.69 24.27
N SER A 287 18.24 -34.46 23.97
CA SER A 287 17.79 -33.34 24.77
C SER A 287 16.59 -32.71 24.07
N ILE A 288 15.44 -32.79 24.70
CA ILE A 288 14.31 -31.94 24.30
C ILE A 288 14.51 -30.62 25.08
N ASP A 289 15.26 -29.72 24.48
CA ASP A 289 15.32 -28.36 24.99
C ASP A 289 14.11 -27.58 24.43
N GLY A 290 12.95 -27.86 25.01
CA GLY A 290 11.79 -27.00 24.90
C GLY A 290 12.02 -25.72 25.73
N VAL A 291 13.08 -24.98 25.44
CA VAL A 291 13.34 -23.72 26.16
C VAL A 291 12.62 -22.61 25.42
N THR A 292 11.53 -22.18 25.96
CA THR A 292 10.99 -20.85 25.72
C THR A 292 11.97 -19.84 26.32
N GLY A 293 12.88 -19.36 25.51
CA GLY A 293 13.68 -18.20 25.86
C GLY A 293 12.82 -16.96 25.67
N ILE A 294 12.51 -16.25 26.75
CA ILE A 294 12.07 -14.87 26.65
C ILE A 294 13.31 -14.06 26.27
N THR A 295 13.43 -13.69 25.00
CA THR A 295 14.49 -12.79 24.59
C THR A 295 13.96 -11.38 24.76
N ARG A 296 14.52 -10.66 25.73
CA ARG A 296 14.29 -9.23 25.87
C ARG A 296 15.05 -8.51 24.76
N LYS A 297 14.34 -8.02 23.76
CA LYS A 297 14.92 -7.12 22.77
C LYS A 297 14.39 -5.72 23.04
N SER A 298 15.28 -4.75 23.18
CA SER A 298 14.89 -3.34 23.13
C SER A 298 14.69 -2.94 21.68
N PHE A 299 13.56 -2.35 21.38
CA PHE A 299 13.24 -1.82 20.04
C PHE A 299 13.19 -0.31 20.11
N ASN A 300 13.83 0.37 19.18
CA ASN A 300 13.56 1.76 18.91
C ASN A 300 12.61 1.82 17.72
N THR A 301 11.37 2.19 17.96
CA THR A 301 10.38 2.35 16.91
C THR A 301 10.05 3.84 16.77
N PRO A 302 10.19 4.41 15.57
CA PRO A 302 9.72 5.75 15.29
C PRO A 302 8.19 5.79 15.33
N ILE A 303 7.62 6.74 16.09
CA ILE A 303 6.19 7.06 16.01
C ILE A 303 6.00 8.45 15.45
N LEU A 304 4.97 8.62 14.62
CA LEU A 304 4.70 9.86 13.94
C LEU A 304 4.30 10.96 14.93
N LYS A 305 5.06 12.06 14.95
CA LYS A 305 4.84 13.19 15.83
C LYS A 305 4.08 14.33 15.16
N GLU A 306 4.46 14.66 13.93
CA GLU A 306 3.89 15.79 13.22
C GLU A 306 4.00 15.61 11.71
N ILE A 307 2.97 16.08 10.99
CA ILE A 307 3.03 16.31 9.55
C ILE A 307 2.84 17.81 9.33
N SER A 308 3.74 18.44 8.56
CA SER A 308 3.69 19.90 8.37
C SER A 308 3.93 20.33 6.92
N HIS A 309 3.26 21.41 6.53
CA HIS A 309 3.37 22.05 5.23
C HIS A 309 3.02 23.54 5.33
N LYS A 310 3.95 24.46 5.06
CA LYS A 310 3.74 25.92 4.93
C LYS A 310 2.83 26.52 6.02
N GLY A 311 3.14 26.30 7.30
CA GLY A 311 2.36 26.81 8.42
C GLY A 311 1.14 25.97 8.81
N ASN A 312 0.76 24.98 8.01
CA ASN A 312 -0.23 23.97 8.34
C ASN A 312 0.46 22.79 9.01
N ARG A 313 -0.13 22.20 10.04
CA ARG A 313 0.41 21.01 10.68
C ARG A 313 -0.66 20.15 11.31
N VAL A 314 -0.36 18.86 11.39
CA VAL A 314 -1.12 17.87 12.14
C VAL A 314 -0.20 17.28 13.20
N GLU A 315 -0.56 17.45 14.47
CA GLU A 315 0.18 16.94 15.62
C GLU A 315 -0.47 15.67 16.17
N PHE A 316 0.35 14.68 16.51
CA PHE A 316 -0.06 13.42 17.10
C PHE A 316 0.44 13.39 18.55
N GLN A 317 -0.46 13.26 19.51
CA GLN A 317 -0.16 13.27 20.93
C GLN A 317 -0.42 11.89 21.53
N TYR A 318 0.59 11.34 22.16
CA TYR A 318 0.59 10.00 22.75
C TYR A 318 0.50 10.08 24.27
N SER A 319 0.06 8.98 24.87
CA SER A 319 -0.02 8.84 26.33
C SER A 319 1.35 8.94 26.98
N SER A 320 1.41 9.54 28.16
CA SER A 320 2.62 9.61 28.96
C SER A 320 2.88 8.31 29.75
N THR A 321 1.85 7.46 29.91
CA THR A 321 1.92 6.20 30.64
C THR A 321 2.07 5.00 29.74
N GLU A 322 1.38 5.02 28.58
CA GLU A 322 1.47 4.01 27.53
C GLU A 322 2.02 4.65 26.25
N ILE A 323 3.32 4.67 26.16
CA ILE A 323 4.13 5.48 25.23
C ILE A 323 3.68 5.39 23.76
N ARG A 324 3.03 4.31 23.34
CA ARG A 324 2.55 4.12 21.96
C ARG A 324 1.08 4.46 21.77
N SER A 325 0.30 4.62 22.81
CA SER A 325 -1.13 4.86 22.72
C SER A 325 -1.41 6.30 22.27
N LEU A 326 -1.94 6.48 21.06
CA LEU A 326 -2.35 7.77 20.55
C LEU A 326 -3.60 8.26 21.32
N GLU A 327 -3.54 9.44 21.92
CA GLU A 327 -4.65 10.03 22.66
C GLU A 327 -5.38 11.13 21.90
N GLN A 328 -4.63 11.93 21.12
CA GLN A 328 -5.21 13.07 20.43
C GLN A 328 -4.47 13.37 19.12
N ILE A 329 -5.23 13.81 18.12
CA ILE A 329 -4.72 14.42 16.88
C ILE A 329 -5.21 15.87 16.87
N ARG A 330 -4.31 16.84 16.64
CA ARG A 330 -4.61 18.26 16.53
C ARG A 330 -4.27 18.76 15.14
N ILE A 331 -5.19 19.46 14.51
CA ILE A 331 -5.04 19.98 13.15
C ILE A 331 -5.00 21.49 13.21
N TYR A 332 -3.91 22.07 12.72
CA TYR A 332 -3.68 23.50 12.66
C TYR A 332 -3.57 23.97 11.21
N GLN A 333 -4.17 25.13 10.95
CA GLN A 333 -3.98 25.87 9.71
C GLN A 333 -3.37 27.23 10.05
N GLN A 334 -2.25 27.57 9.42
CA GLN A 334 -1.48 28.79 9.68
C GLN A 334 -1.27 29.07 11.18
N GLY A 335 -0.96 28.02 11.95
CA GLY A 335 -0.76 28.09 13.39
C GLY A 335 -2.03 28.14 14.23
N THR A 336 -3.20 28.29 13.64
CA THR A 336 -4.49 28.31 14.34
C THR A 336 -5.05 26.90 14.45
N LEU A 337 -5.44 26.47 15.66
CA LEU A 337 -6.11 25.18 15.86
C LEU A 337 -7.51 25.26 15.22
N VAL A 338 -7.78 24.38 14.26
CA VAL A 338 -9.08 24.32 13.57
C VAL A 338 -9.94 23.17 14.05
N LYS A 339 -9.34 22.03 14.36
CA LYS A 339 -10.06 20.88 14.93
C LYS A 339 -9.12 19.94 15.68
N SER A 340 -9.69 19.13 16.56
CA SER A 340 -8.97 18.02 17.18
C SER A 340 -9.81 16.77 17.27
N VAL A 341 -9.15 15.60 17.34
CA VAL A 341 -9.78 14.29 17.51
C VAL A 341 -9.19 13.65 18.76
N ARG A 342 -10.04 13.27 19.71
CA ARG A 342 -9.61 12.57 20.94
C ARG A 342 -10.10 11.14 20.93
N LEU A 343 -9.23 10.24 21.33
CA LEU A 343 -9.49 8.80 21.37
C LEU A 343 -9.80 8.38 22.80
N ALA A 344 -10.95 7.75 23.02
CA ALA A 344 -11.25 7.05 24.24
C ALA A 344 -10.96 5.56 24.03
N LYS A 345 -10.25 4.95 24.99
CA LYS A 345 -9.83 3.56 24.90
C LYS A 345 -10.00 2.84 26.22
N THR A 346 -10.45 1.59 26.15
CA THR A 346 -10.40 0.66 27.27
C THR A 346 -9.04 -0.03 27.31
N ASP A 347 -8.38 -0.05 28.48
CA ASP A 347 -7.07 -0.67 28.74
C ASP A 347 -5.97 -0.23 27.74
N HIS A 348 -6.07 0.98 27.19
CA HIS A 348 -5.19 1.51 26.12
C HIS A 348 -5.15 0.63 24.86
N ALA A 349 -5.98 -0.40 24.78
CA ALA A 349 -5.92 -1.46 23.77
C ALA A 349 -7.14 -1.52 22.83
N TYR A 350 -8.32 -1.11 23.29
CA TYR A 350 -9.54 -1.11 22.49
C TYR A 350 -10.05 0.30 22.29
N LEU A 351 -10.24 0.70 21.06
CA LEU A 351 -10.80 2.01 20.72
C LEU A 351 -12.31 2.02 20.97
N ASP A 352 -12.76 2.73 22.00
CA ASP A 352 -14.21 2.85 22.31
C ASP A 352 -14.87 4.00 21.57
N ALA A 353 -14.15 5.12 21.39
CA ALA A 353 -14.68 6.26 20.65
C ALA A 353 -13.57 7.14 20.04
N ALA A 354 -13.91 7.74 18.89
CA ALA A 354 -13.18 8.85 18.29
C ALA A 354 -14.07 10.08 18.31
N ARG A 355 -13.71 11.10 19.14
CA ARG A 355 -14.49 12.31 19.37
C ARG A 355 -13.87 13.51 18.69
N PHE A 356 -14.65 14.21 17.90
CA PHE A 356 -14.22 15.35 17.09
C PHE A 356 -14.64 16.66 17.73
N TYR A 357 -13.68 17.58 17.92
CA TYR A 357 -13.85 18.86 18.56
C TYR A 357 -13.52 20.00 17.59
N GLY A 358 -14.28 21.11 17.71
CA GLY A 358 -13.99 22.34 16.98
C GLY A 358 -12.86 23.15 17.61
N SER A 359 -12.55 24.29 17.00
CA SER A 359 -11.56 25.27 17.50
C SER A 359 -11.91 25.83 18.89
N ASP A 360 -13.20 25.86 19.25
CA ASP A 360 -13.72 26.26 20.56
C ASP A 360 -13.66 25.13 21.61
N ASN A 361 -13.05 24.00 21.28
CA ASN A 361 -12.90 22.83 22.14
C ASN A 361 -14.24 22.18 22.55
N LYS A 362 -15.34 22.45 21.81
CA LYS A 362 -16.60 21.73 21.98
C LYS A 362 -16.65 20.50 21.10
N GLU A 363 -17.21 19.43 21.63
CA GLU A 363 -17.48 18.23 20.85
C GLU A 363 -18.53 18.52 19.78
N ILE A 364 -18.22 18.20 18.53
CA ILE A 364 -19.11 18.38 17.39
C ILE A 364 -19.83 17.08 17.07
N TYR A 365 -19.07 15.96 17.04
CA TYR A 365 -19.59 14.61 16.81
C TYR A 365 -18.59 13.54 17.25
N SER A 366 -19.06 12.30 17.32
CA SER A 366 -18.22 11.15 17.65
C SER A 366 -18.62 9.91 16.89
N TYR A 367 -17.64 8.99 16.72
CA TYR A 367 -17.86 7.59 16.38
C TYR A 367 -17.68 6.75 17.65
N GLY A 368 -18.53 5.74 17.83
CA GLY A 368 -18.41 4.74 18.89
C GLY A 368 -18.13 3.35 18.30
N PHE A 369 -17.42 2.49 19.06
CA PHE A 369 -17.01 1.19 18.61
C PHE A 369 -17.31 0.15 19.68
N GLU A 370 -17.87 -1.00 19.28
CA GLU A 370 -18.16 -2.11 20.19
C GLU A 370 -17.53 -3.41 19.66
N TYR A 371 -17.02 -4.24 20.57
CA TYR A 371 -16.28 -5.45 20.23
C TYR A 371 -16.94 -6.70 20.84
N ASN A 372 -16.64 -7.87 20.30
CA ASN A 372 -17.04 -9.16 20.86
C ASN A 372 -16.19 -9.54 22.07
N GLY A 373 -16.36 -8.79 23.17
CA GLY A 373 -15.55 -8.94 24.37
C GLY A 373 -14.06 -8.62 24.14
N LYS A 374 -13.20 -9.11 25.02
CA LYS A 374 -11.75 -8.96 24.91
C LYS A 374 -11.13 -10.29 24.47
N ARG A 375 -9.98 -10.23 23.80
CA ARG A 375 -9.18 -11.42 23.57
C ARG A 375 -8.62 -11.93 24.91
N PRO A 376 -8.32 -13.23 25.06
CA PRO A 376 -7.68 -13.74 26.28
C PRO A 376 -6.33 -13.06 26.54
N GLU A 377 -6.07 -12.71 27.79
CA GLU A 377 -4.80 -12.12 28.24
C GLU A 377 -3.76 -13.20 28.51
N GLY A 378 -2.48 -12.82 28.48
CA GLY A 378 -1.38 -13.73 28.77
C GLY A 378 -1.02 -14.64 27.60
N TYR A 379 -0.66 -15.88 27.90
CA TYR A 379 -0.26 -16.85 26.87
C TYR A 379 -1.49 -17.41 26.17
N MET A 380 -1.79 -16.87 25.00
CA MET A 380 -2.96 -17.23 24.21
C MET A 380 -2.76 -18.58 23.53
N SER A 381 -3.75 -19.47 23.64
CA SER A 381 -3.83 -20.65 22.77
C SER A 381 -4.14 -20.22 21.33
N ILE A 382 -3.44 -20.80 20.36
CA ILE A 382 -3.54 -20.42 18.95
C ILE A 382 -3.78 -21.63 18.03
N ASP A 383 -4.47 -21.38 16.93
CA ASP A 383 -4.64 -22.35 15.83
C ASP A 383 -3.40 -22.38 14.92
N TYR A 384 -3.47 -23.18 13.84
CA TYR A 384 -2.38 -23.28 12.86
C TYR A 384 -2.05 -21.96 12.15
N TRP A 385 -2.95 -20.99 12.14
CA TRP A 385 -2.78 -19.70 11.46
C TRP A 385 -2.45 -18.55 12.43
N GLY A 386 -2.34 -18.87 13.74
CA GLY A 386 -1.98 -17.90 14.78
C GLY A 386 -3.16 -17.16 15.39
N TYR A 387 -4.40 -17.53 15.07
CA TYR A 387 -5.60 -16.96 15.69
C TYR A 387 -5.93 -17.65 17.01
N CYS A 388 -6.58 -16.93 17.89
CA CYS A 388 -7.00 -17.46 19.19
C CYS A 388 -7.95 -18.65 19.05
N ASN A 389 -7.66 -19.79 19.68
CA ASN A 389 -8.49 -20.98 19.63
C ASN A 389 -8.92 -21.54 21.01
N GLY A 390 -8.60 -20.84 22.10
CA GLY A 390 -8.91 -21.27 23.44
C GLY A 390 -8.65 -20.22 24.50
N PRO A 391 -8.84 -20.55 25.78
CA PRO A 391 -8.47 -19.68 26.90
C PRO A 391 -6.96 -19.50 27.00
N SER A 392 -6.52 -18.54 27.84
CA SER A 392 -5.10 -18.38 28.14
C SER A 392 -4.48 -19.66 28.64
N ALA A 393 -3.30 -19.98 28.13
CA ALA A 393 -2.54 -21.11 28.58
C ALA A 393 -1.86 -20.84 29.94
N SER A 394 -1.75 -21.87 30.78
CA SER A 394 -1.20 -21.74 32.13
C SER A 394 0.34 -21.67 32.20
N SER A 395 1.03 -21.98 31.10
CA SER A 395 2.49 -22.00 31.04
C SER A 395 3.01 -21.66 29.63
N PRO A 396 4.07 -20.87 29.51
CA PRO A 396 4.68 -20.58 28.20
C PRO A 396 5.46 -21.77 27.62
N HIS A 397 5.78 -22.77 28.40
CA HIS A 397 6.83 -23.73 28.10
C HIS A 397 6.46 -24.91 27.17
N ALA A 398 5.18 -25.27 27.06
CA ALA A 398 4.78 -26.49 26.32
C ALA A 398 3.91 -26.19 25.08
N LEU A 399 3.69 -24.94 24.71
CA LEU A 399 2.36 -24.60 24.21
C LEU A 399 2.30 -24.18 22.76
N TYR A 400 3.44 -24.01 22.11
CA TYR A 400 3.44 -23.34 20.81
C TYR A 400 3.72 -24.24 19.61
N VAL A 401 4.14 -25.47 19.86
CA VAL A 401 4.31 -26.47 18.79
C VAL A 401 3.03 -27.31 18.71
N PRO A 402 2.57 -27.70 17.52
CA PRO A 402 1.51 -28.70 17.39
C PRO A 402 1.99 -30.04 17.93
N ASN A 403 1.08 -30.91 18.36
CA ASN A 403 1.40 -32.31 18.59
C ASN A 403 1.92 -32.93 17.30
N PHE A 404 3.09 -33.53 17.31
CA PHE A 404 3.61 -34.26 16.14
C PHE A 404 4.44 -35.46 16.58
N THR A 405 4.49 -36.45 15.69
CA THR A 405 5.27 -37.68 15.90
C THR A 405 6.52 -37.63 15.02
N LEU A 406 7.68 -37.75 15.66
CA LEU A 406 8.96 -37.83 14.97
C LEU A 406 9.08 -39.14 14.17
N PRO A 407 9.95 -39.24 13.18
CA PRO A 407 10.20 -40.46 12.40
C PRO A 407 10.63 -41.67 13.25
N ASN A 408 11.17 -41.44 14.45
CA ASN A 408 11.50 -42.50 15.40
C ASN A 408 10.30 -42.96 16.25
N ASN A 409 9.07 -42.62 15.87
CA ASN A 409 7.81 -42.87 16.57
C ASN A 409 7.68 -42.21 17.95
N ARG A 410 8.54 -41.26 18.29
CA ARG A 410 8.40 -40.46 19.49
C ARG A 410 7.44 -39.32 19.28
N THR A 411 6.42 -39.22 20.08
CA THR A 411 5.48 -38.10 20.06
C THR A 411 6.01 -36.94 20.92
N ILE A 412 6.10 -35.75 20.30
CA ILE A 412 6.35 -34.50 21.02
C ILE A 412 4.99 -33.93 21.38
N PRO A 413 4.69 -33.80 22.67
CA PRO A 413 3.43 -33.23 23.12
C PRO A 413 3.42 -31.72 22.81
N GLY A 414 2.35 -31.25 22.24
CA GLY A 414 2.15 -29.83 21.90
C GLY A 414 0.71 -29.43 22.09
N LEU A 415 0.36 -28.24 21.57
CA LEU A 415 -0.99 -27.72 21.65
C LEU A 415 -1.93 -28.34 20.62
N ASN A 416 -3.21 -28.37 20.99
CA ASN A 416 -4.27 -28.55 20.02
C ASN A 416 -4.41 -27.26 19.19
N ARG A 417 -4.06 -27.34 17.92
CA ARG A 417 -4.11 -26.25 16.93
C ARG A 417 -5.41 -26.24 16.14
N SER A 418 -6.41 -27.01 16.53
CA SER A 418 -7.71 -26.99 15.87
C SER A 418 -8.37 -25.62 16.02
N LEU A 419 -9.02 -25.18 14.95
CA LEU A 419 -9.75 -23.92 14.93
C LEU A 419 -10.91 -23.92 15.94
N ASN A 420 -11.13 -22.79 16.59
CA ASN A 420 -12.30 -22.55 17.45
C ASN A 420 -12.93 -21.19 17.09
N GLU A 421 -14.09 -21.25 16.42
CA GLU A 421 -14.80 -20.08 15.92
C GLU A 421 -15.12 -19.05 17.02
N ALA A 422 -15.56 -19.51 18.18
CA ALA A 422 -15.96 -18.62 19.26
C ALA A 422 -14.78 -17.82 19.85
N TYR A 423 -13.62 -18.45 19.93
CA TYR A 423 -12.41 -17.77 20.41
C TYR A 423 -11.77 -16.91 19.34
N MET A 424 -11.79 -17.30 18.06
CA MET A 424 -11.28 -16.52 16.95
C MET A 424 -12.00 -15.17 16.81
N GLN A 425 -13.27 -15.10 17.18
CA GLN A 425 -14.05 -13.86 17.14
C GLN A 425 -13.84 -12.94 18.36
N LYS A 426 -13.08 -13.36 19.39
CA LYS A 426 -12.83 -12.54 20.57
C LYS A 426 -12.02 -11.29 20.23
N GLY A 427 -12.48 -10.14 20.73
CA GLY A 427 -11.86 -8.85 20.48
C GLY A 427 -12.17 -8.25 19.10
N MET A 428 -13.01 -8.91 18.29
CA MET A 428 -13.40 -8.40 16.98
C MET A 428 -14.41 -7.26 17.10
N LEU A 429 -14.25 -6.23 16.24
CA LEU A 429 -15.18 -5.13 16.09
C LEU A 429 -16.51 -5.64 15.52
N THR A 430 -17.61 -5.43 16.25
CA THR A 430 -18.95 -5.92 15.88
C THR A 430 -19.94 -4.81 15.60
N LYS A 431 -19.61 -3.55 16.01
CA LYS A 431 -20.54 -2.44 15.79
C LYS A 431 -19.80 -1.10 15.72
N ILE A 432 -20.25 -0.26 14.82
CA ILE A 432 -19.84 1.13 14.70
C ILE A 432 -21.07 2.02 14.83
N VAL A 433 -21.03 2.93 15.79
CA VAL A 433 -22.06 3.98 15.99
C VAL A 433 -21.59 5.26 15.32
N TYR A 434 -22.44 5.87 14.49
CA TYR A 434 -22.12 7.05 13.70
C TYR A 434 -22.46 8.37 14.43
N PRO A 435 -21.96 9.50 13.92
CA PRO A 435 -22.36 10.83 14.40
C PRO A 435 -23.88 11.09 14.39
N THR A 436 -24.61 10.41 13.51
CA THR A 436 -26.09 10.47 13.41
C THR A 436 -26.80 9.59 14.42
N LYS A 437 -26.06 8.87 15.30
CA LYS A 437 -26.57 7.83 16.24
C LYS A 437 -27.12 6.57 15.56
N GLY A 438 -27.21 6.53 14.23
CA GLY A 438 -27.36 5.27 13.51
C GLY A 438 -26.11 4.39 13.69
N TYR A 439 -26.22 3.11 13.39
CA TYR A 439 -25.10 2.19 13.55
C TYR A 439 -25.10 1.06 12.52
N THR A 440 -23.92 0.49 12.29
CA THR A 440 -23.78 -0.74 11.52
C THR A 440 -23.26 -1.86 12.42
N THR A 441 -23.83 -3.05 12.28
CA THR A 441 -23.33 -4.27 12.92
C THR A 441 -22.70 -5.20 11.91
N PHE A 442 -21.65 -5.93 12.35
CA PHE A 442 -20.88 -6.88 11.56
C PHE A 442 -20.99 -8.27 12.18
N THR A 443 -21.32 -9.27 11.38
CA THR A 443 -21.28 -10.68 11.77
C THR A 443 -20.26 -11.40 10.90
N TYR A 444 -19.36 -12.13 11.54
CA TYR A 444 -18.27 -12.84 10.87
C TYR A 444 -18.48 -14.36 10.94
N GLU A 445 -17.81 -15.07 10.05
CA GLU A 445 -17.67 -16.54 10.08
C GLU A 445 -16.28 -16.97 9.66
N PRO A 446 -15.79 -18.17 10.04
CA PRO A 446 -14.50 -18.69 9.61
C PRO A 446 -14.45 -18.89 8.10
N HIS A 447 -13.24 -18.81 7.54
CA HIS A 447 -12.99 -19.21 6.17
C HIS A 447 -13.24 -20.71 5.98
N ARG A 448 -13.70 -21.08 4.76
CA ARG A 448 -13.89 -22.48 4.34
C ARG A 448 -13.18 -22.72 3.02
N GLY A 449 -12.25 -23.66 3.03
CA GLY A 449 -11.59 -24.15 1.84
C GLY A 449 -12.40 -25.23 1.12
N GLN A 450 -11.76 -25.93 0.21
CA GLN A 450 -12.36 -27.05 -0.52
C GLN A 450 -12.92 -28.12 0.46
N ASN A 451 -13.99 -28.76 0.08
CA ASN A 451 -14.68 -29.80 0.88
C ASN A 451 -15.19 -29.32 2.25
N GLY A 452 -15.37 -28.02 2.44
CA GLY A 452 -15.91 -27.45 3.67
C GLY A 452 -14.94 -27.41 4.85
N VAL A 453 -13.67 -27.70 4.63
CA VAL A 453 -12.63 -27.62 5.68
C VAL A 453 -12.50 -26.19 6.17
N LEU A 454 -12.51 -26.00 7.50
CA LEU A 454 -12.34 -24.69 8.11
C LEU A 454 -10.88 -24.25 8.13
N TYR A 455 -10.67 -22.96 7.85
CA TYR A 455 -9.37 -22.32 7.85
C TYR A 455 -9.38 -21.12 8.80
N GLY A 456 -8.24 -20.80 9.39
CA GLY A 456 -8.05 -19.66 10.28
C GLY A 456 -8.31 -18.33 9.58
N GLY A 457 -8.80 -17.36 10.35
CA GLY A 457 -9.24 -16.06 9.88
C GLY A 457 -10.73 -15.99 9.60
N LEU A 458 -11.23 -14.75 9.58
CA LEU A 458 -12.65 -14.44 9.50
C LEU A 458 -12.99 -13.74 8.19
N ARG A 459 -14.17 -14.03 7.65
CA ARG A 459 -14.79 -13.31 6.52
C ARG A 459 -16.13 -12.74 6.97
N ILE A 460 -16.58 -11.67 6.32
CA ILE A 460 -17.88 -11.08 6.62
C ILE A 460 -19.01 -12.02 6.17
N LYS A 461 -20.00 -12.23 7.03
CA LYS A 461 -21.20 -13.01 6.75
C LYS A 461 -22.39 -12.12 6.53
N GLU A 462 -22.53 -11.09 7.38
CA GLU A 462 -23.71 -10.23 7.40
C GLU A 462 -23.32 -8.82 7.87
N MET A 463 -23.93 -7.82 7.27
CA MET A 463 -23.78 -6.41 7.59
C MET A 463 -25.16 -5.77 7.64
N ASN A 464 -25.52 -5.18 8.79
CA ASN A 464 -26.82 -4.54 8.97
C ASN A 464 -26.65 -3.08 9.37
N VAL A 465 -27.37 -2.21 8.70
CA VAL A 465 -27.39 -0.77 8.95
C VAL A 465 -28.69 -0.40 9.65
N TYR A 466 -28.59 0.30 10.76
CA TYR A 466 -29.72 0.73 11.57
C TYR A 466 -29.75 2.26 11.69
N ASN A 467 -30.96 2.83 11.75
CA ASN A 467 -31.11 4.22 12.13
C ASN A 467 -30.95 4.39 13.66
N GLU A 468 -31.02 5.63 14.15
CA GLU A 468 -30.90 5.93 15.59
C GLU A 468 -31.96 5.27 16.48
N SER A 469 -33.14 5.04 15.94
CA SER A 469 -34.25 4.36 16.66
C SER A 469 -34.09 2.84 16.69
N GLY A 470 -33.00 2.32 16.13
CA GLY A 470 -32.75 0.87 16.05
C GLY A 470 -33.56 0.16 14.95
N ASN A 471 -34.19 0.90 14.04
CA ASN A 471 -34.87 0.29 12.91
C ASN A 471 -33.87 -0.07 11.82
N LEU A 472 -33.94 -1.30 11.33
CA LEU A 472 -33.13 -1.79 10.23
C LEU A 472 -33.41 -0.99 8.95
N GLN A 473 -32.39 -0.46 8.32
CA GLN A 473 -32.46 0.31 7.07
C GLN A 473 -31.94 -0.49 5.88
N GLU A 474 -30.88 -1.23 6.07
CA GLU A 474 -30.25 -2.04 5.03
C GLU A 474 -29.69 -3.32 5.65
N LYS A 475 -29.84 -4.41 4.95
CA LYS A 475 -29.28 -5.70 5.33
C LYS A 475 -28.54 -6.30 4.13
N LYS A 476 -27.27 -6.64 4.31
CA LYS A 476 -26.46 -7.37 3.35
C LYS A 476 -26.07 -8.72 3.92
N TRP A 477 -26.26 -9.74 3.11
CA TRP A 477 -25.85 -11.10 3.45
C TRP A 477 -24.93 -11.66 2.35
N TYR A 478 -23.82 -12.24 2.74
CA TYR A 478 -22.83 -12.76 1.81
C TYR A 478 -22.83 -14.28 1.76
N LYS A 479 -22.81 -14.83 0.56
CA LYS A 479 -22.63 -16.26 0.27
C LYS A 479 -21.42 -16.44 -0.61
N TYR A 480 -20.56 -17.33 -0.25
CA TYR A 480 -19.25 -17.54 -0.88
C TYR A 480 -19.22 -18.82 -1.69
N GLY A 481 -18.30 -18.86 -2.68
CA GLY A 481 -18.06 -20.02 -3.51
C GLY A 481 -19.05 -20.20 -4.67
N LEU A 482 -18.63 -20.98 -5.65
CA LEU A 482 -19.47 -21.29 -6.79
C LEU A 482 -20.78 -21.97 -6.33
N ASN A 483 -21.91 -21.52 -6.87
CA ASN A 483 -23.24 -21.96 -6.48
C ASN A 483 -23.50 -21.85 -4.96
N GLU A 484 -22.90 -20.85 -4.33
CA GLU A 484 -23.08 -20.56 -2.89
C GLU A 484 -22.68 -21.71 -1.96
N SER A 485 -21.71 -22.52 -2.41
CA SER A 485 -21.23 -23.72 -1.68
C SER A 485 -20.61 -23.40 -0.31
N GLY A 486 -20.27 -22.16 -0.04
CA GLY A 486 -19.51 -21.71 1.14
C GLY A 486 -18.01 -21.89 1.01
N ASN A 487 -17.53 -22.57 -0.03
CA ASN A 487 -16.13 -22.99 -0.17
C ASN A 487 -15.34 -22.06 -1.09
N GLY A 488 -14.08 -21.84 -0.74
CA GLY A 488 -13.10 -21.12 -1.56
C GLY A 488 -11.85 -21.95 -1.82
N ARG A 489 -10.87 -21.34 -2.45
CA ARG A 489 -9.55 -21.93 -2.61
C ARG A 489 -8.66 -21.56 -1.42
N ALA A 490 -8.20 -22.53 -0.66
CA ALA A 490 -7.18 -22.33 0.35
C ALA A 490 -5.86 -21.95 -0.34
N ILE A 491 -5.15 -20.99 0.21
CA ILE A 491 -3.85 -20.57 -0.30
C ILE A 491 -2.85 -21.72 -0.16
N ARG A 492 -2.85 -22.34 1.01
CA ARG A 492 -2.04 -23.53 1.30
C ARG A 492 -2.80 -24.45 2.23
N THR A 493 -2.70 -25.77 1.96
CA THR A 493 -3.23 -26.77 2.88
C THR A 493 -2.30 -26.87 4.09
N VAL A 494 -2.87 -26.86 5.30
CA VAL A 494 -2.08 -27.05 6.52
C VAL A 494 -1.53 -28.46 6.56
N ASP A 495 -0.21 -28.56 6.68
CA ASP A 495 0.48 -29.79 7.03
C ASP A 495 1.16 -29.59 8.38
N PRO A 496 0.86 -30.41 9.43
CA PRO A 496 1.57 -30.34 10.71
C PRO A 496 3.09 -30.44 10.57
N ASN A 497 3.59 -31.11 9.54
CA ASN A 497 5.02 -31.21 9.24
C ASN A 497 5.64 -29.87 8.83
N ASP A 498 4.84 -28.87 8.44
CA ASP A 498 5.36 -27.53 8.16
C ASP A 498 5.88 -26.82 9.42
N TYR A 499 5.46 -27.29 10.59
CA TYR A 499 5.92 -26.78 11.90
C TYR A 499 7.09 -27.61 12.45
N CYS A 500 7.48 -28.68 11.78
CA CYS A 500 8.55 -29.56 12.14
C CYS A 500 9.45 -29.81 10.95
N SER A 501 10.73 -29.53 11.08
CA SER A 501 11.71 -29.91 10.09
C SER A 501 12.64 -30.97 10.65
N GLN A 502 12.87 -32.01 9.88
CA GLN A 502 13.93 -32.99 10.13
C GLN A 502 15.09 -32.65 9.21
N SER A 503 16.22 -32.28 9.80
CA SER A 503 17.43 -32.08 9.03
C SER A 503 18.45 -33.15 9.41
N TYR A 504 19.03 -33.80 8.39
CA TYR A 504 20.21 -34.59 8.56
C TYR A 504 21.40 -33.66 8.47
N LEU A 505 22.11 -33.50 9.59
CA LEU A 505 23.30 -32.66 9.64
C LEU A 505 24.52 -33.57 9.66
N LEU A 506 25.34 -33.48 8.65
CA LEU A 506 26.65 -34.10 8.65
C LEU A 506 27.62 -33.13 9.36
N GLU A 507 28.09 -33.48 10.54
CA GLU A 507 29.11 -32.69 11.26
C GLU A 507 30.48 -33.34 11.04
N ALA A 508 31.32 -32.65 10.28
CA ALA A 508 32.71 -33.02 10.12
C ALA A 508 33.58 -32.05 10.95
N TYR A 509 34.40 -32.61 11.82
CA TYR A 509 35.35 -31.84 12.60
C TYR A 509 36.74 -32.09 12.06
N TRP A 510 37.47 -30.99 11.79
CA TRP A 510 38.90 -31.08 11.51
C TRP A 510 39.65 -31.08 12.85
N ALA A 511 40.21 -32.26 13.20
CA ALA A 511 41.15 -32.34 14.30
C ALA A 511 42.58 -32.36 13.72
N PRO A 512 43.48 -31.47 14.18
CA PRO A 512 44.89 -31.60 13.80
C PRO A 512 45.45 -32.86 14.45
N GLY A 513 45.43 -33.97 13.69
CA GLY A 513 46.10 -35.20 14.08
C GLY A 513 47.61 -35.11 13.81
N PHE A 514 48.37 -35.99 14.40
CA PHE A 514 49.75 -36.26 13.99
C PHE A 514 49.75 -36.59 12.49
N GLU A 515 50.42 -35.74 11.71
CA GLU A 515 50.54 -35.82 10.22
C GLU A 515 49.38 -35.17 9.43
N GLY A 516 48.53 -34.31 9.97
CA GLY A 516 47.53 -33.53 9.18
C GLY A 516 46.35 -34.33 8.68
N ALA A 517 46.07 -35.50 9.25
CA ALA A 517 44.93 -36.32 8.85
C ALA A 517 43.61 -35.71 9.37
N ILE A 518 42.62 -35.65 8.50
CA ILE A 518 41.29 -35.22 8.82
C ILE A 518 40.52 -36.40 9.38
N THR A 519 39.93 -36.23 10.58
CA THR A 519 39.11 -37.24 11.18
C THR A 519 37.64 -36.83 11.09
N LEU A 520 36.84 -37.62 10.35
CA LEU A 520 35.39 -37.52 10.39
C LEU A 520 34.92 -38.09 11.74
N LEU A 521 34.39 -37.23 12.62
CA LEU A 521 34.04 -37.62 13.98
C LEU A 521 32.64 -38.20 14.12
N GLY A 522 31.75 -38.02 13.15
CA GLY A 522 30.43 -38.67 13.19
C GLY A 522 29.36 -38.03 12.33
N GLU A 523 28.26 -38.74 12.21
CA GLU A 523 27.02 -38.26 11.63
C GLU A 523 26.06 -37.89 12.75
N ARG A 524 25.46 -36.68 12.65
CA ARG A 524 24.46 -36.23 13.59
C ARG A 524 23.14 -36.01 12.86
N THR A 525 22.10 -36.72 13.28
CA THR A 525 20.75 -36.40 12.84
C THR A 525 20.15 -35.41 13.81
N ARG A 526 19.80 -34.23 13.31
CA ARG A 526 19.15 -33.19 14.07
C ARG A 526 17.71 -33.06 13.64
N VAL A 527 16.79 -33.23 14.55
CA VAL A 527 15.38 -32.92 14.33
C VAL A 527 15.08 -31.58 15.00
N GLU A 528 14.64 -30.66 14.20
CA GLU A 528 14.30 -29.32 14.72
C GLU A 528 12.83 -29.04 14.44
N ALA A 529 12.08 -28.73 15.49
CA ALA A 529 10.74 -28.24 15.35
C ALA A 529 10.80 -26.71 15.34
N TYR A 530 10.48 -26.10 14.23
CA TYR A 530 10.85 -24.71 14.00
C TYR A 530 9.79 -23.68 14.27
N HIS A 531 8.51 -23.90 14.05
CA HIS A 531 7.59 -22.79 14.01
C HIS A 531 6.39 -22.96 14.91
N ALA A 532 6.29 -22.06 15.88
CA ALA A 532 5.05 -21.82 16.59
C ALA A 532 4.06 -21.02 15.71
N PHE A 533 4.55 -20.24 14.78
CA PHE A 533 3.75 -19.31 13.97
C PHE A 533 3.59 -19.78 12.54
N PRO A 534 2.46 -19.42 11.91
CA PRO A 534 2.21 -19.75 10.52
C PRO A 534 3.24 -19.06 9.61
N LEU A 535 3.61 -19.76 8.55
CA LEU A 535 4.42 -19.19 7.49
C LEU A 535 3.59 -18.13 6.74
N SER A 536 4.27 -17.09 6.24
CA SER A 536 3.64 -16.04 5.41
C SER A 536 2.93 -16.61 4.19
N ASP A 537 3.38 -17.77 3.71
CA ASP A 537 2.87 -18.45 2.51
C ASP A 537 1.44 -19.00 2.67
N TYR A 538 0.90 -19.01 3.90
CA TYR A 538 -0.50 -19.37 4.16
C TYR A 538 -1.50 -18.25 3.85
N PHE A 539 -1.00 -17.05 3.50
CA PHE A 539 -1.85 -15.87 3.33
C PHE A 539 -1.67 -15.25 1.95
N GLN A 540 -2.76 -14.84 1.34
CA GLN A 540 -2.79 -13.98 0.15
C GLN A 540 -3.70 -12.78 0.45
N GLN A 541 -3.19 -11.58 0.28
CA GLN A 541 -3.92 -10.33 0.59
C GLN A 541 -4.55 -10.34 1.99
N GLY A 542 -3.87 -10.92 2.97
CA GLY A 542 -4.35 -11.00 4.36
C GLY A 542 -5.37 -12.12 4.66
N SER A 543 -5.72 -12.96 3.69
CA SER A 543 -6.66 -14.07 3.84
C SER A 543 -6.00 -15.43 3.62
N THR A 544 -6.48 -16.46 4.32
CA THR A 544 -6.06 -17.86 4.17
C THR A 544 -6.80 -18.60 3.06
N VAL A 545 -7.97 -18.08 2.67
CA VAL A 545 -8.84 -18.61 1.62
C VAL A 545 -9.33 -17.48 0.74
N VAL A 546 -9.38 -17.69 -0.55
CA VAL A 546 -9.89 -16.74 -1.53
C VAL A 546 -11.09 -17.29 -2.29
N TYR A 547 -11.94 -16.40 -2.81
CA TYR A 547 -13.24 -16.77 -3.38
C TYR A 547 -13.37 -16.23 -4.80
N SER A 548 -13.40 -17.11 -5.78
CA SER A 548 -13.61 -16.74 -7.19
C SER A 548 -15.06 -16.36 -7.51
N CYS A 549 -16.02 -16.68 -6.62
CA CYS A 549 -17.41 -16.32 -6.76
C CYS A 549 -18.00 -15.96 -5.40
N VAL A 550 -18.74 -14.84 -5.34
CA VAL A 550 -19.45 -14.38 -4.14
C VAL A 550 -20.80 -13.79 -4.53
N THR A 551 -21.84 -14.17 -3.79
CA THR A 551 -23.18 -13.61 -3.93
C THR A 551 -23.51 -12.70 -2.74
N GLU A 552 -23.79 -11.43 -3.01
CA GLU A 552 -24.31 -10.45 -2.05
C GLU A 552 -25.83 -10.36 -2.20
N TYR A 553 -26.54 -10.63 -1.14
CA TYR A 553 -27.99 -10.47 -1.05
C TYR A 553 -28.33 -9.14 -0.36
N MET A 554 -29.25 -8.39 -0.94
CA MET A 554 -29.99 -7.36 -0.23
C MET A 554 -31.17 -8.06 0.49
N GLY A 555 -31.24 -7.89 1.82
CA GLY A 555 -32.11 -8.71 2.67
C GLY A 555 -31.48 -10.02 3.12
N THR A 556 -32.21 -11.12 3.06
CA THR A 556 -31.68 -12.46 3.42
C THR A 556 -31.79 -13.41 2.22
N PRO A 557 -30.99 -14.49 2.17
CA PRO A 557 -31.13 -15.49 1.12
C PRO A 557 -32.53 -16.12 1.03
N ALA A 558 -33.27 -16.18 2.15
CA ALA A 558 -34.64 -16.73 2.19
C ALA A 558 -35.71 -15.72 1.73
N ALA A 559 -35.45 -14.42 1.84
CA ALA A 559 -36.32 -13.34 1.44
C ALA A 559 -35.49 -12.18 0.83
N PRO A 560 -34.94 -12.38 -0.38
CA PRO A 560 -34.08 -11.39 -1.02
C PRO A 560 -34.91 -10.26 -1.63
N GLU A 561 -34.45 -9.03 -1.44
CA GLU A 561 -34.93 -7.85 -2.19
C GLU A 561 -34.24 -7.76 -3.57
N GLY A 562 -33.14 -8.48 -3.74
CA GLY A 562 -32.34 -8.63 -4.93
C GLY A 562 -30.98 -9.25 -4.56
N LYS A 563 -30.21 -9.65 -5.55
CA LYS A 563 -28.86 -10.16 -5.33
C LYS A 563 -27.87 -9.73 -6.40
N THR A 564 -26.61 -9.69 -6.01
CA THR A 564 -25.50 -9.45 -6.93
C THR A 564 -24.50 -10.60 -6.83
N GLU A 565 -24.24 -11.27 -7.94
CA GLU A 565 -23.17 -12.25 -8.07
C GLU A 565 -21.91 -11.59 -8.64
N TYR A 566 -20.80 -11.81 -7.97
CA TYR A 566 -19.46 -11.34 -8.39
C TYR A 566 -18.57 -12.52 -8.72
N ARG A 567 -17.80 -12.42 -9.78
CA ARG A 567 -16.81 -13.40 -10.20
C ARG A 567 -15.46 -12.76 -10.35
N PHE A 568 -14.44 -13.42 -9.82
CA PHE A 568 -13.06 -12.94 -9.78
C PHE A 568 -12.11 -13.89 -10.48
N SER A 569 -11.04 -13.35 -11.04
CA SER A 569 -9.92 -14.16 -11.53
C SER A 569 -9.22 -14.83 -10.35
N ASP A 570 -8.92 -16.12 -10.53
CA ASP A 570 -8.25 -16.94 -9.54
C ASP A 570 -7.28 -17.90 -10.22
N PHE A 571 -5.98 -17.70 -9.99
CA PHE A 571 -4.91 -18.48 -10.58
C PHE A 571 -4.10 -19.12 -9.46
N MET A 572 -3.84 -20.41 -9.60
CA MET A 572 -2.96 -21.11 -8.68
C MET A 572 -1.50 -20.78 -8.99
N ASP A 573 -0.71 -20.69 -7.93
CA ASP A 573 0.74 -20.67 -8.06
C ASP A 573 1.23 -22.06 -8.50
N GLU A 574 2.33 -22.12 -9.23
CA GLU A 574 2.99 -23.36 -9.55
C GLU A 574 4.05 -23.66 -8.49
N TRP A 575 4.02 -24.87 -7.97
CA TRP A 575 4.87 -25.29 -6.87
C TRP A 575 5.79 -26.44 -7.30
N TYR A 576 7.01 -26.46 -6.77
CA TYR A 576 7.82 -27.67 -6.73
C TYR A 576 7.41 -28.49 -5.51
N TYR A 577 7.05 -29.73 -5.77
CA TYR A 577 6.78 -30.71 -4.73
C TYR A 577 7.95 -31.69 -4.70
N GLY A 578 8.66 -31.74 -3.59
CA GLY A 578 9.78 -32.65 -3.38
C GLY A 578 9.75 -33.23 -1.97
N THR A 579 10.16 -34.48 -1.83
CA THR A 579 10.53 -35.04 -0.53
C THR A 579 12.05 -35.09 -0.48
N MET A 580 12.62 -34.18 0.31
CA MET A 580 14.04 -34.15 0.53
C MET A 580 14.34 -34.79 1.86
N ARG A 581 15.02 -35.92 1.85
CA ARG A 581 15.44 -36.66 3.06
C ARG A 581 14.35 -36.74 4.15
N GLY A 582 13.11 -36.99 3.75
CA GLY A 582 11.97 -37.10 4.65
C GLY A 582 11.21 -35.81 4.94
N ASN A 583 11.68 -34.66 4.50
CA ASN A 583 10.95 -33.41 4.62
C ASN A 583 10.20 -33.07 3.34
N ARG A 584 8.92 -32.73 3.47
CA ARG A 584 8.14 -32.20 2.37
C ARG A 584 8.58 -30.76 2.12
N THR A 585 9.13 -30.51 0.93
CA THR A 585 9.55 -29.17 0.52
C THR A 585 8.59 -28.67 -0.54
N GLU A 586 7.84 -27.64 -0.22
CA GLU A 586 6.98 -26.91 -1.16
C GLU A 586 7.63 -25.55 -1.40
N ILE A 587 8.10 -25.32 -2.61
CA ILE A 587 8.70 -24.05 -3.02
C ILE A 587 7.92 -23.49 -4.18
N PRO A 588 7.41 -22.24 -4.11
CA PRO A 588 6.74 -21.64 -5.24
C PRO A 588 7.71 -21.51 -6.40
N LYS A 589 7.39 -22.11 -7.55
CA LYS A 589 8.17 -21.96 -8.78
C LYS A 589 7.98 -20.59 -9.39
N TRP A 590 6.71 -20.13 -9.42
CA TRP A 590 6.31 -18.75 -9.70
C TRP A 590 4.96 -18.43 -9.09
N SER A 591 4.75 -17.17 -8.77
CA SER A 591 3.49 -16.69 -8.21
C SER A 591 2.63 -15.99 -9.27
N ASN A 592 1.34 -16.35 -9.27
CA ASN A 592 0.29 -15.73 -10.07
C ASN A 592 -0.55 -14.73 -9.26
N ALA A 593 -0.15 -14.39 -8.04
CA ALA A 593 -0.93 -13.54 -7.13
C ALA A 593 -1.30 -12.18 -7.73
N TRP A 594 -0.46 -11.60 -8.58
CA TRP A 594 -0.70 -10.34 -9.27
C TRP A 594 -1.84 -10.39 -10.31
N LYS A 595 -2.25 -11.59 -10.75
CA LYS A 595 -3.38 -11.82 -11.65
C LYS A 595 -4.70 -12.09 -10.91
N CYS A 596 -4.64 -12.38 -9.62
CA CYS A 596 -5.79 -12.80 -8.83
C CYS A 596 -6.64 -11.63 -8.33
N GLY A 597 -7.94 -11.92 -8.06
CA GLY A 597 -8.86 -10.95 -7.45
C GLY A 597 -9.37 -9.86 -8.41
N LYS A 598 -9.14 -9.98 -9.72
CA LYS A 598 -9.69 -9.03 -10.71
C LYS A 598 -11.14 -9.39 -11.00
N LEU A 599 -12.02 -8.38 -11.09
CA LEU A 599 -13.45 -8.58 -11.35
C LEU A 599 -13.69 -9.05 -12.80
N VAL A 600 -13.98 -10.32 -12.96
CA VAL A 600 -14.29 -10.93 -14.27
C VAL A 600 -15.76 -10.78 -14.65
N GLY A 601 -16.65 -10.82 -13.65
CA GLY A 601 -18.09 -10.69 -13.89
C GLY A 601 -18.84 -10.13 -12.70
N LYS A 602 -19.94 -9.43 -13.00
CA LYS A 602 -20.93 -8.95 -12.02
C LYS A 602 -22.31 -9.09 -12.63
N THR A 603 -23.24 -9.73 -11.93
CA THR A 603 -24.62 -9.89 -12.35
C THR A 603 -25.55 -9.45 -11.24
N VAL A 604 -26.42 -8.48 -11.51
CA VAL A 604 -27.43 -8.00 -10.58
C VAL A 604 -28.79 -8.52 -11.03
N THR A 605 -29.49 -9.19 -10.11
CA THR A 605 -30.86 -9.66 -10.32
C THR A 605 -31.79 -8.98 -9.33
N ASP A 606 -32.98 -8.66 -9.77
CA ASP A 606 -34.08 -8.18 -8.91
C ASP A 606 -34.70 -9.32 -8.07
N ASN A 607 -35.70 -9.01 -7.27
CA ASN A 607 -36.42 -9.99 -6.43
C ASN A 607 -37.19 -11.04 -7.21
N SER A 608 -37.47 -10.84 -8.51
CA SER A 608 -38.09 -11.80 -9.42
C SER A 608 -37.10 -12.76 -10.09
N GLY A 609 -35.77 -12.50 -9.93
CA GLY A 609 -34.71 -13.22 -10.59
C GLY A 609 -34.39 -12.72 -11.99
N LYS A 610 -34.96 -11.59 -12.43
CA LYS A 610 -34.64 -10.96 -13.70
C LYS A 610 -33.29 -10.24 -13.60
N ILE A 611 -32.40 -10.46 -14.60
CA ILE A 611 -31.14 -9.73 -14.70
C ILE A 611 -31.45 -8.29 -15.11
N VAL A 612 -31.07 -7.32 -14.26
CA VAL A 612 -31.20 -5.89 -14.51
C VAL A 612 -29.87 -5.25 -14.93
N TYR A 613 -28.77 -5.84 -14.49
CA TYR A 613 -27.43 -5.38 -14.85
C TYR A 613 -26.47 -6.56 -14.96
N SER A 614 -25.59 -6.55 -15.96
CA SER A 614 -24.44 -7.46 -15.99
C SER A 614 -23.20 -6.77 -16.55
N LEU A 615 -22.05 -7.17 -16.03
CA LEU A 615 -20.72 -6.79 -16.50
C LEU A 615 -19.90 -8.05 -16.72
N SER A 616 -19.18 -8.10 -17.86
CA SER A 616 -18.23 -9.17 -18.17
C SER A 616 -16.94 -8.56 -18.68
N ASN A 617 -15.84 -8.84 -17.98
CA ASN A 617 -14.50 -8.39 -18.35
C ASN A 617 -13.65 -9.57 -18.82
N THR A 618 -12.98 -9.38 -19.95
CA THR A 618 -11.87 -10.23 -20.37
C THR A 618 -10.57 -9.51 -20.13
N TYR A 619 -9.54 -10.24 -19.77
CA TYR A 619 -8.24 -9.68 -19.39
C TYR A 619 -7.14 -10.22 -20.31
N GLU A 620 -6.03 -9.49 -20.37
CA GLU A 620 -4.80 -9.97 -20.98
C GLU A 620 -3.60 -9.66 -20.09
N GLU A 621 -2.57 -10.47 -20.22
CA GLU A 621 -1.29 -10.25 -19.55
C GLU A 621 -0.45 -9.33 -20.42
N ILE A 622 0.08 -8.26 -19.81
CA ILE A 622 1.06 -7.36 -20.44
C ILE A 622 2.27 -7.21 -19.54
N ASN A 623 3.40 -6.84 -20.12
CA ASN A 623 4.64 -6.51 -19.39
C ASN A 623 5.15 -7.63 -18.48
N ARG A 624 4.83 -8.90 -18.77
CA ARG A 624 5.32 -10.01 -17.95
C ARG A 624 6.83 -10.07 -17.98
N ARG A 625 7.42 -10.20 -16.78
CA ARG A 625 8.85 -10.36 -16.56
C ARG A 625 9.06 -11.43 -15.49
N ASP A 626 9.98 -12.34 -15.77
CA ASP A 626 10.33 -13.42 -14.86
C ASP A 626 11.84 -13.33 -14.58
N TYR A 627 12.21 -13.19 -13.30
CA TYR A 627 13.60 -13.19 -12.87
C TYR A 627 13.91 -14.43 -12.07
N LEU A 628 14.94 -15.14 -12.51
CA LEU A 628 15.42 -16.33 -11.83
C LEU A 628 15.97 -15.95 -10.44
N ASN A 629 15.51 -16.65 -9.44
CA ASN A 629 16.01 -16.64 -8.08
C ASN A 629 16.42 -18.06 -7.67
N LEU A 630 17.29 -18.18 -6.68
CA LEU A 630 17.83 -19.46 -6.29
C LEU A 630 17.79 -19.63 -4.77
N ARG A 631 17.01 -20.61 -4.31
CA ARG A 631 17.02 -21.00 -2.91
C ARG A 631 17.93 -22.18 -2.69
N VAL A 632 18.90 -22.04 -1.80
CA VAL A 632 19.85 -23.08 -1.44
C VAL A 632 19.57 -23.56 -0.02
N LEU A 633 19.45 -24.86 0.15
CA LEU A 633 19.28 -25.52 1.44
C LEU A 633 20.55 -26.33 1.76
N SER A 634 21.17 -26.03 2.90
CA SER A 634 22.37 -26.71 3.37
C SER A 634 22.01 -27.86 4.31
N TYR A 635 22.60 -29.02 4.05
CA TYR A 635 22.46 -30.21 4.90
C TYR A 635 23.73 -30.52 5.67
N CYS A 636 24.80 -29.77 5.51
CA CYS A 636 26.07 -30.04 6.14
C CYS A 636 26.57 -28.83 6.94
N ASN A 637 27.00 -29.08 8.16
CA ASN A 637 27.80 -28.14 8.94
C ASN A 637 29.22 -28.70 9.04
N ILE A 638 30.19 -27.98 8.48
CA ILE A 638 31.59 -28.34 8.54
C ILE A 638 32.33 -27.32 9.39
N TYR A 639 33.03 -27.77 10.42
CA TYR A 639 33.79 -26.94 11.32
C TYR A 639 35.28 -27.13 11.07
N GLY A 640 36.02 -26.06 10.77
CA GLY A 640 37.47 -26.10 10.60
C GLY A 640 38.00 -24.97 9.69
N PRO A 641 39.30 -24.79 9.55
CA PRO A 641 39.89 -23.81 8.65
C PRO A 641 39.60 -24.19 7.18
N ALA A 642 39.47 -23.17 6.31
CA ALA A 642 39.10 -23.35 4.91
C ALA A 642 40.02 -24.33 4.13
N SER A 643 41.28 -24.40 4.46
CA SER A 643 42.22 -25.37 3.87
C SER A 643 41.88 -26.82 4.23
N GLY A 644 41.52 -27.07 5.48
CA GLY A 644 41.12 -28.41 5.95
C GLY A 644 39.77 -28.85 5.37
N ILE A 645 38.85 -27.91 5.16
CA ILE A 645 37.55 -28.21 4.52
C ILE A 645 37.77 -28.66 3.07
N LYS A 646 38.66 -28.03 2.30
CA LYS A 646 39.02 -28.45 0.94
C LYS A 646 39.55 -29.85 0.89
N GLU A 647 40.36 -30.23 1.86
CA GLU A 647 40.99 -31.54 1.94
C GLU A 647 39.99 -32.64 2.29
N ILE A 648 39.02 -32.36 3.17
CA ILE A 648 37.91 -33.27 3.47
C ILE A 648 37.14 -33.66 2.20
N PHE A 649 36.79 -32.68 1.37
CA PHE A 649 36.03 -32.94 0.14
C PHE A 649 36.85 -33.60 -0.95
N SER A 650 38.17 -33.41 -1.00
CA SER A 650 39.02 -33.97 -2.03
C SER A 650 39.56 -35.38 -1.71
N THR A 651 39.62 -35.77 -0.45
CA THR A 651 40.28 -37.02 -0.03
C THR A 651 39.32 -38.07 0.54
N HIS A 652 38.09 -37.70 0.97
CA HIS A 652 37.13 -38.65 1.53
C HIS A 652 36.13 -39.11 0.45
N THR A 653 36.40 -40.30 -0.12
CA THR A 653 35.50 -40.99 -1.07
C THR A 653 34.13 -41.29 -0.48
N ASP A 654 33.97 -41.30 0.84
CA ASP A 654 32.69 -41.51 1.51
C ASP A 654 31.72 -40.33 1.35
N PHE A 655 32.21 -39.12 1.09
CA PHE A 655 31.36 -38.03 0.67
C PHE A 655 30.91 -38.15 -0.79
N SER A 656 31.71 -38.81 -1.63
CA SER A 656 31.37 -39.07 -3.00
C SER A 656 30.39 -40.27 -3.14
N THR A 657 30.38 -41.19 -2.16
CA THR A 657 29.41 -42.30 -2.09
C THR A 657 28.15 -41.97 -1.30
N ALA A 658 28.07 -40.81 -0.70
CA ALA A 658 26.76 -40.20 -0.32
C ALA A 658 25.99 -39.82 -1.60
N THR A 659 25.96 -40.76 -2.54
CA THR A 659 25.22 -40.69 -3.82
C THR A 659 23.71 -40.61 -3.65
N GLU A 660 23.21 -40.69 -2.45
CA GLU A 660 21.83 -40.44 -2.11
C GLU A 660 21.58 -39.02 -1.51
N GLY A 661 22.54 -38.13 -1.63
CA GLY A 661 22.27 -36.78 -1.20
C GLY A 661 23.45 -35.81 -1.33
N SER A 662 23.28 -34.87 -2.19
CA SER A 662 24.08 -33.64 -2.19
C SER A 662 24.12 -33.00 -0.81
N LEU A 663 25.21 -32.33 -0.46
CA LEU A 663 25.37 -31.56 0.75
C LEU A 663 24.46 -30.32 0.73
N TYR A 664 24.05 -29.93 -0.45
CA TYR A 664 23.16 -28.84 -0.75
C TYR A 664 22.14 -29.26 -1.76
N ASP A 665 20.91 -28.84 -1.55
CA ASP A 665 19.88 -28.82 -2.56
C ASP A 665 19.57 -27.39 -2.94
N TYR A 666 19.30 -27.16 -4.21
CA TYR A 666 18.90 -25.87 -4.70
C TYR A 666 17.62 -25.94 -5.54
N TYR A 667 16.87 -24.84 -5.51
CA TYR A 667 15.63 -24.68 -6.25
C TYR A 667 15.67 -23.39 -7.02
N ASN A 668 15.47 -23.53 -8.32
CA ASN A 668 15.23 -22.40 -9.19
C ASN A 668 13.77 -22.00 -9.07
N TYR A 669 13.52 -20.79 -8.63
CA TYR A 669 12.20 -20.20 -8.67
C TYR A 669 12.25 -18.82 -9.33
N TYR A 670 11.09 -18.30 -9.72
CA TYR A 670 11.04 -17.03 -10.44
C TYR A 670 10.28 -16.01 -9.63
N ILE A 671 10.87 -14.83 -9.51
CA ILE A 671 10.12 -13.64 -9.12
C ILE A 671 9.40 -13.18 -10.37
N THR A 672 8.08 -13.33 -10.38
CA THR A 672 7.23 -13.05 -11.53
C THR A 672 6.48 -11.77 -11.30
N SER A 673 6.51 -10.88 -12.27
CA SER A 673 5.77 -9.64 -12.30
C SER A 673 5.10 -9.44 -13.64
N GLY A 674 4.06 -8.65 -13.66
CA GLY A 674 3.31 -8.27 -14.85
C GLY A 674 2.10 -7.45 -14.46
N GLU A 675 1.30 -7.14 -15.47
CA GLU A 675 0.00 -6.50 -15.29
C GLU A 675 -1.08 -7.35 -15.93
N TYR A 676 -2.18 -7.53 -15.23
CA TYR A 676 -3.37 -8.22 -15.71
C TYR A 676 -4.46 -7.20 -15.90
N VAL A 677 -4.62 -6.74 -17.14
CA VAL A 677 -5.42 -5.58 -17.51
C VAL A 677 -6.67 -5.97 -18.30
N VAL A 678 -7.71 -5.13 -18.23
CA VAL A 678 -8.96 -5.37 -18.96
C VAL A 678 -8.72 -5.16 -20.44
N LYS A 679 -8.92 -6.22 -21.23
CA LYS A 679 -8.89 -6.16 -22.71
C LYS A 679 -10.21 -5.71 -23.30
N GLU A 680 -11.30 -6.28 -22.79
CA GLU A 680 -12.67 -5.96 -23.22
C GLU A 680 -13.61 -6.01 -22.02
N SER A 681 -14.51 -5.03 -21.94
CA SER A 681 -15.59 -4.95 -20.94
C SER A 681 -16.93 -4.88 -21.68
N LYS A 682 -17.83 -5.80 -21.37
CA LYS A 682 -19.20 -5.84 -21.87
C LYS A 682 -20.16 -5.54 -20.72
N GLU A 683 -20.99 -4.53 -20.91
CA GLU A 683 -21.95 -4.08 -19.95
C GLU A 683 -23.37 -4.18 -20.54
N PHE A 684 -24.28 -4.74 -19.76
CA PHE A 684 -25.71 -4.73 -20.01
C PHE A 684 -26.41 -4.00 -18.87
N ASN A 685 -27.25 -3.05 -19.19
CA ASN A 685 -28.00 -2.27 -18.21
C ASN A 685 -29.42 -2.03 -18.78
N ASP A 686 -30.41 -2.75 -18.22
CA ASP A 686 -31.84 -2.64 -18.54
C ASP A 686 -32.12 -2.52 -20.07
N GLY A 687 -31.61 -3.48 -20.83
CA GLY A 687 -31.80 -3.57 -22.27
C GLY A 687 -30.77 -2.85 -23.14
N VAL A 688 -29.85 -2.09 -22.54
CA VAL A 688 -28.78 -1.37 -23.27
C VAL A 688 -27.47 -2.14 -23.15
N TYR A 689 -26.83 -2.39 -24.29
CA TYR A 689 -25.50 -3.02 -24.37
C TYR A 689 -24.44 -1.99 -24.68
N LYS A 690 -23.30 -2.14 -24.01
CA LYS A 690 -22.11 -1.33 -24.24
C LYS A 690 -20.90 -2.23 -24.22
N THR A 691 -20.01 -2.10 -25.19
CA THR A 691 -18.73 -2.80 -25.20
C THR A 691 -17.59 -1.78 -25.25
N VAL A 692 -16.61 -1.94 -24.37
CA VAL A 692 -15.40 -1.12 -24.37
C VAL A 692 -14.19 -2.03 -24.54
N ARG A 693 -13.31 -1.70 -25.48
CA ARG A 693 -12.04 -2.39 -25.73
C ARG A 693 -10.89 -1.46 -25.44
N TYR A 694 -9.82 -2.00 -24.87
CA TYR A 694 -8.67 -1.23 -24.45
C TYR A 694 -7.39 -1.75 -25.12
N LYS A 695 -6.44 -0.82 -25.38
CA LYS A 695 -5.04 -1.14 -25.70
C LYS A 695 -4.13 -0.36 -24.79
N TYR A 696 -2.98 -0.94 -24.49
CA TYR A 696 -2.03 -0.45 -23.51
C TYR A 696 -0.64 -0.28 -24.13
N ASN A 697 0.15 0.64 -23.55
CA ASN A 697 1.57 0.76 -23.86
C ASN A 697 2.42 -0.11 -22.89
N GLU A 698 3.74 -0.02 -23.04
CA GLU A 698 4.70 -0.75 -22.21
C GLU A 698 4.74 -0.32 -20.73
N LEU A 699 4.10 0.79 -20.35
CA LEU A 699 3.95 1.25 -18.97
C LEU A 699 2.55 0.94 -18.41
N GLY A 700 1.73 0.12 -19.11
CA GLY A 700 0.38 -0.23 -18.67
C GLY A 700 -0.65 0.89 -18.82
N GLN A 701 -0.33 1.98 -19.50
CA GLN A 701 -1.24 3.11 -19.70
C GLN A 701 -2.17 2.85 -20.91
N ILE A 702 -3.44 3.22 -20.79
CA ILE A 702 -4.43 3.07 -21.86
C ILE A 702 -4.10 4.04 -23.00
N ILE A 703 -3.69 3.50 -24.16
CA ILE A 703 -3.41 4.28 -25.37
C ILE A 703 -4.59 4.30 -26.37
N GLU A 704 -5.50 3.35 -26.28
CA GLU A 704 -6.71 3.34 -27.11
C GLU A 704 -7.88 2.76 -26.30
N GLU A 705 -9.00 3.45 -26.34
CA GLU A 705 -10.28 3.03 -25.80
C GLU A 705 -11.31 3.08 -26.93
N THR A 706 -11.88 1.93 -27.27
CA THR A 706 -12.94 1.82 -28.30
C THR A 706 -14.27 1.49 -27.65
N LEU A 707 -15.20 2.43 -27.68
CA LEU A 707 -16.56 2.25 -27.20
C LEU A 707 -17.46 1.87 -28.38
N VAL A 708 -18.17 0.75 -28.26
CA VAL A 708 -19.22 0.32 -29.18
C VAL A 708 -20.55 0.40 -28.45
N ASN A 709 -21.48 1.19 -28.98
CA ASN A 709 -22.81 1.32 -28.38
C ASN A 709 -23.75 0.20 -28.87
N SER A 710 -25.00 0.15 -28.37
CA SER A 710 -26.00 -0.85 -28.75
C SER A 710 -26.43 -0.80 -30.21
N GLU A 711 -26.16 0.27 -30.94
CA GLU A 711 -26.43 0.43 -32.38
C GLU A 711 -25.22 -0.01 -33.23
N GLY A 712 -24.11 -0.41 -32.61
CA GLY A 712 -22.87 -0.78 -33.29
C GLY A 712 -21.98 0.40 -33.71
N ASN A 713 -22.34 1.64 -33.32
CA ASN A 713 -21.50 2.79 -33.61
C ASN A 713 -20.25 2.81 -32.76
N GLU A 714 -19.10 3.06 -33.38
CA GLU A 714 -17.81 3.11 -32.66
C GLU A 714 -17.38 4.56 -32.40
N GLN A 715 -16.91 4.77 -31.17
CA GLN A 715 -16.17 5.94 -30.75
C GLN A 715 -14.80 5.50 -30.23
N ILE A 716 -13.73 6.08 -30.77
CA ILE A 716 -12.36 5.71 -30.37
C ILE A 716 -11.68 6.92 -29.75
N VAL A 717 -11.08 6.71 -28.58
CA VAL A 717 -10.21 7.69 -27.92
C VAL A 717 -8.79 7.14 -27.91
N ARG A 718 -7.87 7.86 -28.56
CA ARG A 718 -6.43 7.54 -28.55
C ARG A 718 -5.66 8.53 -27.73
N LYS A 719 -4.73 8.03 -26.92
CA LYS A 719 -3.87 8.83 -26.06
C LYS A 719 -2.42 8.52 -26.33
N LYS A 720 -1.56 9.55 -26.27
CA LYS A 720 -0.10 9.38 -26.28
C LYS A 720 0.48 10.02 -25.03
N TYR A 721 1.45 9.36 -24.46
CA TYR A 721 2.11 9.73 -23.22
C TYR A 721 3.60 10.04 -23.44
N THR A 722 4.31 10.41 -22.40
CA THR A 722 5.74 10.75 -22.48
C THR A 722 6.59 9.63 -23.11
N CYS A 723 6.35 8.36 -22.77
CA CYS A 723 7.09 7.23 -23.34
C CYS A 723 6.91 7.07 -24.85
N ASP A 724 5.73 7.43 -25.39
CA ASP A 724 5.45 7.32 -26.82
C ASP A 724 6.24 8.35 -27.65
N PHE A 725 6.56 9.51 -27.06
CA PHE A 725 7.39 10.55 -27.69
C PHE A 725 8.88 10.38 -27.37
N TRP A 726 9.20 9.80 -26.22
CA TRP A 726 10.59 9.63 -25.76
C TRP A 726 11.40 8.69 -26.66
N LYS A 727 10.78 7.66 -27.22
CA LYS A 727 11.45 6.66 -28.08
C LYS A 727 12.17 7.29 -29.28
N ASP A 728 11.62 8.36 -29.82
CA ASP A 728 12.16 9.08 -30.98
C ASP A 728 12.77 10.44 -30.58
N ALA A 729 12.87 10.74 -29.29
CA ALA A 729 13.30 12.03 -28.78
C ALA A 729 14.83 12.15 -28.75
N MET A 730 15.33 13.33 -29.11
CA MET A 730 16.74 13.65 -28.89
C MET A 730 17.04 13.80 -27.41
N SER A 731 18.25 13.40 -26.99
CA SER A 731 18.73 13.59 -25.63
C SER A 731 18.68 15.07 -25.23
N GLY A 732 18.18 15.35 -24.02
CA GLY A 732 17.97 16.70 -23.50
C GLY A 732 16.71 17.42 -23.99
N SER A 733 15.91 16.79 -24.87
CA SER A 733 14.59 17.30 -25.25
C SER A 733 13.63 17.31 -24.05
N ILE A 734 12.48 18.00 -24.20
CA ILE A 734 11.48 18.05 -23.12
C ILE A 734 10.97 16.66 -22.78
N TYR A 735 10.77 15.79 -23.77
CA TYR A 735 10.29 14.41 -23.55
C TYR A 735 11.32 13.54 -22.86
N ASP A 736 12.61 13.71 -23.18
CA ASP A 736 13.71 13.04 -22.48
C ASP A 736 13.78 13.48 -21.02
N LYS A 737 13.67 14.77 -20.75
CA LYS A 737 13.65 15.30 -19.37
C LYS A 737 12.43 14.81 -18.57
N MET A 738 11.25 14.76 -19.18
CA MET A 738 10.04 14.24 -18.55
C MET A 738 10.20 12.77 -18.19
N TYR A 739 10.74 11.97 -19.12
CA TYR A 739 10.95 10.54 -18.91
C TYR A 739 11.86 10.27 -17.69
N TRP A 740 13.03 10.91 -17.63
CA TRP A 740 13.98 10.73 -16.55
C TRP A 740 13.54 11.35 -15.21
N LYS A 741 12.60 12.27 -15.23
CA LYS A 741 11.94 12.78 -14.01
C LYS A 741 10.71 11.96 -13.61
N ASN A 742 10.43 10.85 -14.25
CA ASN A 742 9.28 9.97 -14.06
C ASN A 742 7.91 10.67 -14.26
N ILE A 743 7.84 11.65 -15.15
CA ILE A 743 6.60 12.34 -15.51
C ILE A 743 5.95 11.59 -16.67
N HIS A 744 5.18 10.55 -16.36
CA HIS A 744 4.58 9.64 -17.33
C HIS A 744 3.05 9.74 -17.40
N SER A 745 2.39 10.16 -16.32
CA SER A 745 0.92 10.13 -16.22
C SER A 745 0.18 11.13 -17.15
N PRO A 746 0.70 12.33 -17.50
CA PRO A 746 -0.03 13.24 -18.36
C PRO A 746 -0.14 12.71 -19.78
N ALA A 747 -1.37 12.65 -20.31
CA ALA A 747 -1.56 12.44 -21.74
C ALA A 747 -1.13 13.70 -22.51
N LEU A 748 -0.14 13.55 -23.38
CA LEU A 748 0.39 14.65 -24.19
C LEU A 748 -0.47 14.91 -25.43
N GLU A 749 -1.11 13.86 -25.96
CA GLU A 749 -2.04 13.96 -27.08
C GLU A 749 -3.27 13.08 -26.80
N ILE A 750 -4.46 13.63 -27.04
CA ILE A 750 -5.74 12.94 -26.94
C ILE A 750 -6.49 13.18 -28.24
N SER A 751 -6.83 12.11 -28.96
CA SER A 751 -7.56 12.16 -30.23
C SER A 751 -8.87 11.36 -30.11
N VAL A 752 -9.97 11.95 -30.56
CA VAL A 752 -11.32 11.35 -30.53
C VAL A 752 -11.80 11.14 -31.95
N TYR A 753 -12.22 9.90 -32.23
CA TYR A 753 -12.76 9.53 -33.54
C TYR A 753 -14.22 9.05 -33.40
N LYS A 754 -15.02 9.27 -34.40
CA LYS A 754 -16.33 8.63 -34.66
C LYS A 754 -16.22 7.82 -35.93
N GLY A 755 -16.19 6.50 -35.81
CA GLY A 755 -15.73 5.64 -36.90
C GLY A 755 -14.30 6.03 -37.32
N GLU A 756 -14.06 6.30 -38.59
CA GLU A 756 -12.74 6.72 -39.09
C GLU A 756 -12.49 8.23 -38.98
N ALA A 757 -13.54 9.03 -38.72
CA ALA A 757 -13.43 10.49 -38.73
C ALA A 757 -12.85 11.02 -37.41
N LEU A 758 -11.75 11.78 -37.48
CA LEU A 758 -11.22 12.55 -36.37
C LEU A 758 -12.16 13.72 -36.05
N VAL A 759 -12.79 13.70 -34.86
CA VAL A 759 -13.75 14.71 -34.41
C VAL A 759 -13.24 15.63 -33.32
N GLY A 760 -12.13 15.24 -32.68
CA GLY A 760 -11.50 16.04 -31.62
C GLY A 760 -10.04 15.67 -31.46
N LYS A 761 -9.20 16.65 -31.20
CA LYS A 761 -7.79 16.45 -30.81
C LYS A 761 -7.38 17.52 -29.82
N THR A 762 -6.74 17.10 -28.73
CA THR A 762 -6.11 17.99 -27.77
C THR A 762 -4.63 17.63 -27.67
N THR A 763 -3.74 18.61 -27.70
CA THR A 763 -2.30 18.43 -27.51
C THR A 763 -1.83 19.31 -26.36
N ASN A 764 -1.19 18.70 -25.36
CA ASN A 764 -0.61 19.33 -24.19
C ASN A 764 0.90 19.45 -24.39
N GLU A 765 1.38 20.67 -24.56
CA GLU A 765 2.82 20.93 -24.72
C GLU A 765 3.42 21.40 -23.40
N TYR A 766 4.50 20.76 -23.01
CA TYR A 766 5.23 21.05 -21.78
C TYR A 766 6.51 21.82 -22.09
N LYS A 767 6.98 22.59 -21.11
CA LYS A 767 8.23 23.35 -21.16
C LYS A 767 9.00 23.16 -19.86
N ASP A 768 10.32 23.17 -19.99
CA ASP A 768 11.24 23.29 -18.86
C ASP A 768 11.34 24.77 -18.45
N TRP A 769 10.84 25.09 -17.27
CA TRP A 769 10.84 26.45 -16.70
C TRP A 769 12.07 26.71 -15.81
N GLY A 770 13.09 25.83 -15.88
CA GLY A 770 14.32 25.86 -15.10
C GLY A 770 14.28 24.88 -13.93
N ASP A 771 13.54 25.15 -12.87
CA ASP A 771 13.46 24.29 -11.71
C ASP A 771 12.51 23.10 -11.89
N PHE A 772 11.48 23.26 -12.75
CA PHE A 772 10.42 22.27 -12.94
C PHE A 772 9.91 22.26 -14.40
N ILE A 773 9.18 21.19 -14.71
CA ILE A 773 8.50 21.00 -15.98
C ILE A 773 7.00 21.21 -15.77
N ALA A 774 6.39 22.09 -16.57
CA ALA A 774 4.96 22.36 -16.53
C ALA A 774 4.40 22.66 -17.92
N LEU A 775 3.06 22.73 -18.03
CA LEU A 775 2.35 23.08 -19.25
C LEU A 775 2.79 24.42 -19.80
N GLN A 776 2.96 24.49 -21.11
CA GLN A 776 3.14 25.72 -21.87
C GLN A 776 1.91 26.02 -22.71
N ASN A 777 1.43 25.03 -23.49
CA ASN A 777 0.30 25.23 -24.39
C ASN A 777 -0.69 24.06 -24.30
N VAL A 778 -1.98 24.40 -24.47
CA VAL A 778 -3.03 23.44 -24.76
C VAL A 778 -3.64 23.79 -26.12
N LYS A 779 -3.43 22.93 -27.11
CA LYS A 779 -3.92 23.09 -28.48
C LYS A 779 -5.14 22.19 -28.70
N GLN A 780 -6.07 22.64 -29.54
CA GLN A 780 -7.23 21.85 -29.94
C GLN A 780 -7.37 21.80 -31.47
N LEU A 781 -8.00 20.73 -31.95
CA LEU A 781 -8.32 20.56 -33.38
C LEU A 781 -9.08 21.79 -33.91
N ASN A 782 -8.73 22.23 -35.13
CA ASN A 782 -9.34 23.36 -35.83
C ASN A 782 -9.04 24.75 -35.23
N TYR A 783 -8.13 24.86 -34.24
CA TYR A 783 -7.64 26.15 -33.79
C TYR A 783 -6.17 26.31 -34.17
N TYR A 784 -5.84 27.43 -34.80
CA TYR A 784 -4.48 27.73 -35.21
C TYR A 784 -3.61 28.08 -34.00
N GLU A 785 -4.14 28.90 -33.09
CA GLU A 785 -3.50 29.31 -31.87
C GLU A 785 -3.85 28.39 -30.71
N PRO A 786 -3.00 28.27 -29.67
CA PRO A 786 -3.33 27.52 -28.46
C PRO A 786 -4.60 28.04 -27.79
N ARG A 787 -5.47 27.15 -27.35
CA ARG A 787 -6.66 27.50 -26.55
C ARG A 787 -6.29 28.04 -25.18
N ILE A 788 -5.19 27.55 -24.62
CA ILE A 788 -4.61 28.04 -23.39
C ILE A 788 -3.10 28.09 -23.58
N LYS A 789 -2.50 29.23 -23.19
CA LYS A 789 -1.06 29.43 -23.18
C LYS A 789 -0.64 29.93 -21.81
N TYR A 790 0.17 29.14 -21.14
CA TYR A 790 0.79 29.50 -19.87
C TYR A 790 2.04 30.32 -20.18
N GLN A 791 2.04 31.61 -19.80
CA GLN A 791 3.12 32.54 -20.16
C GLN A 791 4.18 32.58 -19.07
N SER A 792 3.78 32.47 -17.79
CA SER A 792 4.68 32.53 -16.66
C SER A 792 4.16 31.77 -15.43
N TYR A 793 5.08 31.39 -14.56
CA TYR A 793 4.86 30.71 -13.31
C TYR A 793 5.63 31.41 -12.18
N ASP A 794 5.14 31.34 -10.95
CA ASP A 794 5.87 31.77 -9.77
C ASP A 794 6.89 30.70 -9.29
N LYS A 795 7.67 31.04 -8.28
CA LYS A 795 8.66 30.13 -7.67
C LYS A 795 8.07 28.89 -6.98
N TYR A 796 6.77 28.88 -6.76
CA TYR A 796 6.04 27.74 -6.22
C TYR A 796 5.39 26.90 -7.32
N GLY A 797 5.67 27.17 -8.60
CA GLY A 797 5.09 26.45 -9.74
C GLY A 797 3.62 26.74 -9.99
N ASN A 798 3.10 27.87 -9.51
CA ASN A 798 1.75 28.31 -9.82
C ASN A 798 1.75 29.20 -11.07
N PRO A 799 0.78 29.05 -11.99
CA PRO A 799 0.68 29.91 -13.15
C PRO A 799 0.34 31.35 -12.71
N THR A 800 1.07 32.32 -13.24
CA THR A 800 0.85 33.74 -12.94
C THR A 800 0.19 34.47 -14.07
N VAL A 801 0.49 34.10 -15.34
CA VAL A 801 -0.16 34.68 -16.52
C VAL A 801 -0.59 33.58 -17.47
N ILE A 802 -1.85 33.61 -17.87
CA ILE A 802 -2.46 32.67 -18.82
C ILE A 802 -3.19 33.46 -19.88
N SER A 803 -2.94 33.14 -21.18
CA SER A 803 -3.77 33.61 -22.25
C SER A 803 -4.76 32.54 -22.68
N LYS A 804 -5.98 32.95 -23.06
CA LYS A 804 -7.03 32.07 -23.59
C LYS A 804 -7.39 32.51 -25.01
N ASP A 805 -7.79 31.52 -25.83
CA ASP A 805 -8.31 31.74 -27.16
C ASP A 805 -7.43 32.62 -28.05
N GLY A 806 -6.13 32.29 -28.17
CA GLY A 806 -5.21 32.99 -29.08
C GLY A 806 -4.85 34.40 -28.60
N GLU A 807 -4.70 34.59 -27.30
CA GLU A 807 -4.35 35.86 -26.65
C GLU A 807 -5.49 36.90 -26.59
N PHE A 808 -6.72 36.53 -26.94
CA PHE A 808 -7.87 37.45 -26.83
C PHE A 808 -8.26 37.79 -25.39
N GLU A 809 -7.97 36.88 -24.42
CA GLU A 809 -8.22 37.12 -23.02
C GLU A 809 -6.99 36.71 -22.18
N GLU A 810 -6.24 37.71 -21.71
CA GLU A 810 -5.19 37.49 -20.74
C GLU A 810 -5.77 37.49 -19.30
N VAL A 811 -5.35 36.51 -18.48
CA VAL A 811 -5.72 36.40 -17.08
C VAL A 811 -4.45 36.31 -16.27
N SER A 812 -4.26 37.29 -15.39
CA SER A 812 -3.15 37.33 -14.46
C SER A 812 -3.62 36.98 -13.05
N TYR A 813 -2.81 36.17 -12.34
CA TYR A 813 -3.07 35.76 -10.97
C TYR A 813 -1.99 36.28 -10.02
N ILE A 814 -2.41 36.85 -8.91
CA ILE A 814 -1.53 37.17 -7.79
C ILE A 814 -1.77 36.13 -6.72
N TRP A 815 -0.73 35.37 -6.41
CA TRP A 815 -0.76 34.36 -5.36
C TRP A 815 -0.30 34.97 -4.03
N GLY A 816 -0.82 34.48 -2.93
CA GLY A 816 -0.43 34.82 -1.58
C GLY A 816 -0.34 33.59 -0.69
N HIS A 817 -0.08 33.80 0.59
CA HIS A 817 0.01 32.73 1.59
C HIS A 817 1.04 31.68 1.20
N GLN A 818 2.25 32.11 0.79
CA GLN A 818 3.32 31.24 0.30
C GLN A 818 2.90 30.38 -0.93
N GLY A 819 2.14 31.00 -1.84
CA GLY A 819 1.65 30.36 -3.06
C GLY A 819 0.48 29.42 -2.85
N GLN A 820 -0.15 29.39 -1.68
CA GLN A 820 -1.26 28.46 -1.39
C GLN A 820 -2.63 28.97 -1.85
N ARG A 821 -2.80 30.30 -2.03
CA ARG A 821 -4.10 30.91 -2.37
C ARG A 821 -3.95 32.03 -3.38
N VAL A 822 -4.87 32.08 -4.34
CA VAL A 822 -5.02 33.24 -5.21
C VAL A 822 -5.64 34.38 -4.42
N ILE A 823 -5.00 35.55 -4.38
CA ILE A 823 -5.51 36.72 -3.71
C ILE A 823 -6.04 37.79 -4.66
N ALA A 824 -5.66 37.73 -5.95
CA ALA A 824 -6.29 38.53 -6.99
C ALA A 824 -6.25 37.83 -8.34
N GLU A 825 -7.31 38.05 -9.11
CA GLU A 825 -7.44 37.65 -10.52
C GLU A 825 -7.71 38.90 -11.34
N ILE A 826 -6.92 39.13 -12.39
CA ILE A 826 -7.02 40.28 -13.29
C ILE A 826 -7.28 39.74 -14.69
N ARG A 827 -8.43 40.07 -15.29
CA ARG A 827 -8.79 39.67 -16.65
C ARG A 827 -8.77 40.85 -17.58
N GLY A 828 -8.10 40.72 -18.72
CA GLY A 828 -7.97 41.77 -19.73
C GLY A 828 -6.87 42.80 -19.40
N GLY A 829 -5.90 42.46 -18.56
CA GLY A 829 -4.77 43.35 -18.23
C GLY A 829 -3.52 42.55 -17.89
N SER A 830 -2.36 43.16 -18.22
CA SER A 830 -1.07 42.55 -17.98
C SER A 830 -0.55 42.76 -16.55
N PHE A 831 0.09 41.70 -16.03
CA PHE A 831 0.73 41.67 -14.71
C PHE A 831 1.95 42.56 -14.55
N ASP A 832 2.59 42.98 -15.64
CA ASP A 832 3.84 43.77 -15.63
C ASP A 832 3.73 45.11 -14.94
N THR A 833 2.51 45.59 -14.67
CA THR A 833 2.25 46.87 -14.00
C THR A 833 2.47 46.87 -12.47
N LEU A 834 2.61 45.69 -11.85
CA LEU A 834 2.71 45.55 -10.39
C LEU A 834 4.12 45.61 -9.83
N GLY A 835 5.10 45.38 -10.66
CA GLY A 835 6.50 45.23 -10.31
C GLY A 835 6.83 43.95 -9.52
N PRO A 836 7.96 43.32 -9.85
CA PRO A 836 8.35 41.97 -9.31
C PRO A 836 8.49 41.98 -7.78
N VAL A 837 8.91 43.09 -7.16
CA VAL A 837 9.17 43.19 -5.71
C VAL A 837 7.90 43.07 -4.88
N LEU A 838 6.80 43.72 -5.29
CA LEU A 838 5.52 43.60 -4.58
C LEU A 838 4.97 42.22 -4.68
N THR A 839 5.04 41.66 -5.87
CA THR A 839 4.56 40.32 -6.17
C THR A 839 5.28 39.29 -5.33
N ASP A 840 6.63 39.26 -5.34
CA ASP A 840 7.39 38.29 -4.56
C ASP A 840 7.16 38.43 -3.07
N ARG A 841 7.05 39.67 -2.54
CA ARG A 841 6.74 39.94 -1.13
C ARG A 841 5.40 39.37 -0.72
N VAL A 842 4.36 39.61 -1.53
CA VAL A 842 3.00 39.14 -1.26
C VAL A 842 2.90 37.61 -1.37
N THR A 843 3.50 37.04 -2.41
CA THR A 843 3.48 35.61 -2.64
C THR A 843 4.24 34.84 -1.55
N SER A 844 5.35 35.40 -1.04
CA SER A 844 6.18 34.78 0.00
C SER A 844 5.62 34.94 1.41
N ALA A 845 4.70 35.89 1.63
CA ALA A 845 4.13 36.13 2.94
C ALA A 845 3.30 34.96 3.43
N VAL A 846 3.42 34.62 4.72
CA VAL A 846 2.53 33.65 5.39
C VAL A 846 1.08 34.12 5.31
N SER A 847 0.88 35.43 5.52
CA SER A 847 -0.40 36.11 5.29
C SER A 847 -0.11 37.53 4.74
N PRO A 848 -0.68 37.89 3.57
CA PRO A 848 -0.56 39.27 3.07
C PRO A 848 -1.04 40.26 4.08
N SER A 849 -0.30 41.38 4.26
CA SER A 849 -0.67 42.43 5.19
C SER A 849 -1.88 43.23 4.68
N SER A 850 -2.56 43.93 5.59
CA SER A 850 -3.64 44.86 5.19
C SER A 850 -3.16 45.96 4.23
N ALA A 851 -1.89 46.37 4.34
CA ALA A 851 -1.28 47.32 3.42
C ALA A 851 -1.08 46.74 2.04
N ASP A 852 -0.64 45.44 1.95
CA ASP A 852 -0.49 44.74 0.67
C ASP A 852 -1.85 44.59 -0.02
N MET A 853 -2.89 44.21 0.73
CA MET A 853 -4.24 44.07 0.20
C MET A 853 -4.80 45.42 -0.27
N ALA A 854 -4.51 46.53 0.43
CA ALA A 854 -4.92 47.87 -0.01
C ALA A 854 -4.24 48.25 -1.35
N ILE A 855 -2.99 47.91 -1.54
CA ILE A 855 -2.30 48.14 -2.84
C ILE A 855 -2.96 47.31 -3.94
N ILE A 856 -3.34 46.06 -3.66
CA ILE A 856 -4.04 45.20 -4.63
C ILE A 856 -5.43 45.75 -4.96
N GLU A 857 -6.18 46.26 -3.98
CA GLU A 857 -7.47 46.90 -4.24
C GLU A 857 -7.32 48.20 -5.06
N ALA A 858 -6.22 48.98 -4.86
CA ALA A 858 -5.95 50.17 -5.62
C ALA A 858 -5.71 49.92 -7.12
N LEU A 859 -5.41 48.69 -7.51
CA LEU A 859 -5.30 48.29 -8.93
C LEU A 859 -6.58 48.57 -9.72
N ARG A 860 -7.75 48.57 -9.05
CA ARG A 860 -9.05 48.88 -9.70
C ARG A 860 -9.12 50.29 -10.25
N SER A 861 -8.31 51.20 -9.72
CA SER A 861 -8.21 52.59 -10.13
C SER A 861 -6.93 52.88 -10.92
N ASN A 862 -6.14 51.86 -11.27
CA ASN A 862 -4.91 52.01 -12.04
C ASN A 862 -5.23 52.30 -13.49
N PRO A 863 -4.79 53.42 -14.10
CA PRO A 863 -5.06 53.78 -15.50
C PRO A 863 -4.53 52.75 -16.49
N SER A 864 -3.42 52.02 -16.14
CA SER A 864 -2.85 50.96 -16.99
C SER A 864 -3.71 49.68 -17.03
N LEU A 865 -4.71 49.58 -16.15
CA LEU A 865 -5.65 48.43 -16.06
C LEU A 865 -7.08 48.89 -16.36
N GLU A 866 -7.26 50.07 -16.99
CA GLU A 866 -8.58 50.52 -17.40
C GLU A 866 -9.26 49.51 -18.34
N GLY A 867 -10.50 49.12 -18.02
CA GLY A 867 -11.22 48.09 -18.75
C GLY A 867 -10.99 46.66 -18.25
N SER A 868 -9.99 46.45 -17.38
CA SER A 868 -9.73 45.13 -16.80
C SER A 868 -10.75 44.80 -15.71
N ARG A 869 -11.04 43.47 -15.59
CA ARG A 869 -11.93 42.98 -14.52
C ARG A 869 -11.09 42.38 -13.38
N ILE A 870 -11.08 43.03 -12.23
CA ILE A 870 -10.28 42.63 -11.05
C ILE A 870 -11.20 42.00 -10.02
N THR A 871 -10.89 40.75 -9.61
CA THR A 871 -11.51 40.04 -8.48
C THR A 871 -10.47 39.88 -7.38
N THR A 872 -10.80 40.21 -6.13
CA THR A 872 -9.88 40.03 -5.01
C THR A 872 -10.47 39.09 -3.96
N TYR A 873 -9.60 38.33 -3.30
CA TYR A 873 -9.94 37.29 -2.36
C TYR A 873 -9.25 37.58 -1.02
N TYR A 874 -10.02 37.54 0.06
CA TYR A 874 -9.53 37.68 1.41
C TYR A 874 -9.75 36.38 2.17
N TYR A 875 -8.76 35.95 2.93
CA TYR A 875 -8.81 34.72 3.70
C TYR A 875 -8.72 35.00 5.20
N ASP A 876 -9.28 34.13 6.02
CA ASP A 876 -9.11 34.13 7.46
C ASP A 876 -7.78 33.47 7.86
N SER A 877 -7.50 33.40 9.17
CA SER A 877 -6.28 32.76 9.70
C SER A 877 -6.20 31.26 9.44
N ALA A 878 -7.30 30.63 9.07
CA ALA A 878 -7.37 29.21 8.71
C ALA A 878 -7.41 28.99 7.18
N LEU A 879 -7.07 30.01 6.38
CA LEU A 879 -7.11 30.01 4.91
C LEU A 879 -8.48 29.69 4.31
N ASN A 880 -9.56 29.91 5.05
CA ASN A 880 -10.90 29.89 4.49
C ASN A 880 -11.20 31.22 3.80
N LEU A 881 -11.93 31.18 2.69
CA LEU A 881 -12.32 32.41 1.98
C LEU A 881 -13.26 33.26 2.85
N LYS A 882 -12.75 34.39 3.36
CA LYS A 882 -13.51 35.29 4.24
C LYS A 882 -14.35 36.30 3.46
N GLN A 883 -13.81 36.82 2.36
CA GLN A 883 -14.50 37.81 1.53
C GLN A 883 -14.03 37.74 0.09
N LEU A 884 -14.97 37.90 -0.84
CA LEU A 884 -14.78 38.03 -2.27
C LEU A 884 -15.21 39.45 -2.68
N VAL A 885 -14.38 40.18 -3.41
CA VAL A 885 -14.72 41.48 -3.99
C VAL A 885 -14.76 41.31 -5.51
N MET A 886 -15.93 41.48 -6.10
CA MET A 886 -16.18 41.31 -7.54
C MET A 886 -15.62 42.52 -8.33
N PRO A 887 -15.48 42.44 -9.67
CA PRO A 887 -14.99 43.52 -10.51
C PRO A 887 -15.78 44.84 -10.36
N ASN A 888 -17.08 44.78 -10.10
CA ASN A 888 -17.93 45.93 -9.87
C ASN A 888 -17.87 46.48 -8.45
N GLY A 889 -16.95 45.98 -7.59
CA GLY A 889 -16.82 46.38 -6.19
C GLY A 889 -17.80 45.69 -5.23
N THR A 890 -18.75 44.89 -5.72
CA THR A 890 -19.69 44.14 -4.84
C THR A 890 -18.93 43.15 -3.98
N LYS A 891 -19.27 43.09 -2.69
CA LYS A 891 -18.64 42.23 -1.70
C LYS A 891 -19.57 41.07 -1.31
N THR A 892 -19.02 39.90 -1.24
CA THR A 892 -19.66 38.72 -0.64
C THR A 892 -18.79 38.22 0.51
N SER A 893 -19.35 38.01 1.68
CA SER A 893 -18.64 37.56 2.87
C SER A 893 -19.08 36.16 3.27
N TYR A 894 -18.13 35.39 3.79
CA TYR A 894 -18.30 33.99 4.17
C TYR A 894 -17.95 33.83 5.65
N GLU A 895 -18.80 33.19 6.42
CA GLU A 895 -18.57 32.93 7.84
C GLU A 895 -18.58 31.43 8.06
N TYR A 896 -17.73 30.96 8.97
CA TYR A 896 -17.51 29.55 9.23
C TYR A 896 -17.81 29.21 10.68
N ASP A 897 -18.24 27.98 10.93
CA ASP A 897 -18.43 27.46 12.28
C ASP A 897 -17.07 27.09 12.93
N SER A 898 -17.10 26.69 14.21
CA SER A 898 -15.91 26.33 14.97
C SER A 898 -15.17 25.10 14.44
N PHE A 899 -15.78 24.37 13.50
CA PHE A 899 -15.17 23.22 12.83
C PHE A 899 -14.62 23.55 11.43
N GLY A 900 -14.69 24.84 11.04
CA GLY A 900 -14.22 25.33 9.75
C GLY A 900 -15.15 25.06 8.58
N ARG A 901 -16.45 24.77 8.84
CA ARG A 901 -17.46 24.55 7.79
C ARG A 901 -18.22 25.84 7.54
N LEU A 902 -18.59 26.10 6.29
CA LEU A 902 -19.34 27.30 5.91
C LEU A 902 -20.67 27.38 6.66
N ALA A 903 -20.84 28.42 7.48
CA ALA A 903 -22.04 28.65 8.28
C ALA A 903 -23.03 29.57 7.57
N CYS A 904 -22.56 30.66 6.96
CA CYS A 904 -23.41 31.52 6.14
C CYS A 904 -22.63 32.32 5.09
N VAL A 905 -23.38 32.77 4.08
CA VAL A 905 -22.92 33.69 3.04
C VAL A 905 -23.73 34.99 3.17
N LYS A 906 -23.08 36.12 3.13
CA LYS A 906 -23.69 37.44 3.28
C LYS A 906 -23.37 38.32 2.07
N ASP A 907 -24.35 39.19 1.70
CA ASP A 907 -24.17 40.22 0.69
C ASP A 907 -23.35 41.40 1.24
N GLN A 908 -23.13 42.43 0.41
CA GLN A 908 -22.38 43.63 0.75
C GLN A 908 -22.97 44.42 1.90
N ASN A 909 -24.28 44.27 2.20
CA ASN A 909 -24.98 44.94 3.26
C ASN A 909 -25.06 44.09 4.56
N GLY A 910 -24.40 42.93 4.58
CA GLY A 910 -24.41 42.01 5.72
C GLY A 910 -25.67 41.14 5.80
N LYS A 911 -26.57 41.19 4.79
CA LYS A 911 -27.76 40.35 4.74
C LYS A 911 -27.39 38.91 4.34
N ILE A 912 -27.90 37.95 5.06
CA ILE A 912 -27.67 36.53 4.77
C ILE A 912 -28.33 36.15 3.43
N ILE A 913 -27.54 35.64 2.48
CA ILE A 913 -27.96 35.10 1.19
C ILE A 913 -28.23 33.61 1.34
N GLU A 914 -27.35 32.93 2.06
CA GLU A 914 -27.39 31.48 2.30
C GLU A 914 -26.97 31.19 3.74
N SER A 915 -27.59 30.22 4.39
CA SER A 915 -27.15 29.70 5.69
C SER A 915 -27.21 28.19 5.73
N TYR A 916 -26.27 27.61 6.48
CA TYR A 916 -26.08 26.19 6.60
C TYR A 916 -26.09 25.78 8.07
N GLN A 917 -26.86 24.74 8.39
CA GLN A 917 -26.90 24.14 9.72
C GLN A 917 -26.47 22.69 9.62
N TYR A 918 -25.55 22.31 10.48
CA TYR A 918 -25.00 20.96 10.54
C TYR A 918 -25.54 20.30 11.82
N ASN A 919 -26.51 19.42 11.65
CA ASN A 919 -27.16 18.75 12.77
C ASN A 919 -26.51 17.36 12.99
N TYR A 920 -25.75 17.25 14.07
CA TYR A 920 -25.34 15.99 14.64
C TYR A 920 -26.08 15.82 15.97
N LYS A 921 -26.53 14.60 16.25
CA LYS A 921 -27.18 14.34 17.54
C LYS A 921 -26.10 14.12 18.60
N GLN A 922 -26.21 14.88 19.69
CA GLN A 922 -25.33 14.78 20.86
C GLN A 922 -25.69 13.57 21.72
#